data_ad0d673b0dcd2575fbe9e97b0fccd7e1
#
_entry.id   ad0d673b0dcd2575fbe9e97b0fccd7e1
#
_cell.length_a   1.000
_cell.length_b   1.000
_cell.length_c   1.000
_cell.angle_alpha   90.00
_cell.angle_beta   90.00
_cell.angle_gamma   90.00
#
_symmetry.space_group_name_H-M   'P 1'
#
loop_
_entity.id
_entity.type
_entity.pdbx_description
1 polymer ?
#
loop_
_entity_poly.entity_id
_entity_poly.type
_entity_poly.pdbx_seq_one_letter_code
_entity_poly.pdbx_strand_id
1 'polypeptide(L)'
;MIDFKDMEDVKETINVQGARVHNLKNIDMEIPRGSLTVITGLSGSGKSSLAFDTIFAEGQRRYIETFSAYARNFLGGMERPDVDKITGLSPVISIEQKTTNKNPRSTVGTTTEIYDYLRLLFARAGTAYSYLSGEKMVKYTEEQILDLIHRDYKGRRIYILAPLVRTRKGHYKELFEQIRKKGYLYVRVDGDVKEIVHGMKLDRYKNHDIEVVIDKTVVTEKEEKRLKQSVATAMQQGDGLLMILDAQTESVRHYSKRLMCPVTGLSYREPAPHNFSFNSPQGACPRCKGLGYVNLIDVDKVIPDRSLSIYEGAVAPLGKYKNVMIFWQIEALLEKYEATLKTPVSELPEDAINEILYGADERLKIKSSLIHASSDYFVTYEGIVKYIQMMQEKDASATAQKWAEQFAKTDVCPECKGARLNKEALHFRIHDKNIYQLSTMDISELYDWLMHVEEHLESKQRIIAAEILKEIRTRLKFLLDVGLDYLSLNRSSVSLSGGESQRIRLATQIGSQLVNVLYILDEPSIGLHQRDNIRLINSLKELRDLGNSVIVVEHDKDMMLAADYVVDMGPKAGRLGGEVVFAGTPEEMLKTSTLTSQYLNGKMKIEVPAERRKGNGKSLWLRGARGNNLKGVDVEFPLGKLICVTGVSGSGKSTLINDTLQPILSQHFYRSLQEPLPYDAIEGLEYIDKVVNVDQSPLGRTPRSNPATYTGVFSDIRNLFVGLPEAKIRGYKPGRFSFNVSGGRCEACGGNGYKTIEMNFLPDVFVPCEVCHGKRYNRETLEVRYKGKSIADVLDMTINRAVEFFENVPQILNKIKVLQEVGLGYIKLGQPSTTLSGGESQRVKLATELSKRDTGKTVYILDEPTTGLHFEDIRVLMTVLNKLVDKGNTVIVIEHNLDVIKMADYIIDMGPEGGRGGGQLLSCGTPEEVAKSDKGYTPRFIKEELENQ
;
A
#
# COMPACT_ATOMS: atom_id res chain seq x y z
N MET A 1 -57.03 7.93 -28.60
CA MET A 1 -56.02 6.86 -28.47
C MET A 1 -54.85 7.33 -29.27
N ILE A 2 -53.82 7.86 -28.64
CA ILE A 2 -52.57 8.24 -29.27
C ILE A 2 -51.80 6.93 -29.43
N ASP A 3 -51.42 6.64 -30.66
CA ASP A 3 -50.70 5.40 -31.02
C ASP A 3 -49.30 5.44 -30.41
N PHE A 4 -49.04 4.56 -29.46
CA PHE A 4 -47.76 4.41 -28.77
C PHE A 4 -46.67 3.72 -29.63
N LYS A 5 -46.87 3.62 -30.94
CA LYS A 5 -45.95 2.94 -31.87
C LYS A 5 -44.88 3.82 -32.51
N ASP A 6 -44.92 5.15 -32.34
CA ASP A 6 -43.94 6.09 -32.91
C ASP A 6 -43.12 6.83 -31.86
N MET A 7 -42.89 6.26 -30.66
CA MET A 7 -41.76 6.65 -29.85
C MET A 7 -40.52 5.94 -30.42
N GLU A 8 -39.90 6.55 -31.43
CA GLU A 8 -38.47 6.33 -31.68
C GLU A 8 -37.75 6.34 -30.32
N ASP A 9 -36.89 5.37 -30.05
CA ASP A 9 -36.01 5.30 -28.90
C ASP A 9 -35.21 6.60 -28.83
N VAL A 10 -35.71 7.61 -28.13
CA VAL A 10 -34.95 8.81 -27.78
C VAL A 10 -33.86 8.33 -26.85
N LYS A 11 -32.70 7.98 -27.41
CA LYS A 11 -31.51 7.64 -26.61
C LYS A 11 -31.26 8.81 -25.67
N GLU A 12 -31.50 8.59 -24.38
CA GLU A 12 -31.16 9.59 -23.37
C GLU A 12 -29.66 9.91 -23.48
N THR A 13 -29.29 11.17 -23.57
CA THR A 13 -27.90 11.61 -23.70
C THR A 13 -27.46 12.47 -22.50
N ILE A 14 -26.19 12.43 -22.18
CA ILE A 14 -25.52 13.44 -21.37
C ILE A 14 -25.13 14.55 -22.36
N ASN A 15 -25.73 15.71 -22.22
CA ASN A 15 -25.48 16.85 -23.10
C ASN A 15 -24.63 17.88 -22.33
N VAL A 16 -23.42 18.13 -22.83
CA VAL A 16 -22.46 19.12 -22.33
C VAL A 16 -22.47 20.31 -23.26
N GLN A 17 -22.66 21.52 -22.73
CA GLN A 17 -22.72 22.76 -23.50
C GLN A 17 -21.75 23.78 -22.93
N GLY A 18 -20.88 24.32 -23.77
CA GLY A 18 -19.98 25.41 -23.44
C GLY A 18 -18.90 25.08 -22.41
N ALA A 19 -18.29 23.90 -22.48
CA ALA A 19 -17.20 23.52 -21.56
C ALA A 19 -15.90 24.25 -21.88
N ARG A 20 -15.35 24.99 -20.89
CA ARG A 20 -14.16 25.87 -21.03
C ARG A 20 -13.11 25.62 -19.92
N VAL A 21 -13.23 24.52 -19.17
CA VAL A 21 -12.30 24.21 -18.09
C VAL A 21 -10.89 23.97 -18.65
N HIS A 22 -9.88 24.56 -18.06
CA HIS A 22 -8.47 24.49 -18.43
C HIS A 22 -8.18 24.84 -19.89
N ASN A 23 -7.91 23.85 -20.75
CA ASN A 23 -7.59 24.05 -22.16
C ASN A 23 -8.78 23.77 -23.09
N LEU A 24 -9.96 23.44 -22.56
CA LEU A 24 -11.14 23.17 -23.36
C LEU A 24 -11.62 24.45 -24.08
N LYS A 25 -12.01 24.31 -25.36
CA LYS A 25 -12.33 25.41 -26.25
C LYS A 25 -13.85 25.50 -26.52
N ASN A 26 -14.62 25.78 -25.45
CA ASN A 26 -16.08 25.91 -25.54
C ASN A 26 -16.75 24.71 -26.22
N ILE A 27 -16.56 23.54 -25.63
CA ILE A 27 -17.02 22.27 -26.19
C ILE A 27 -18.52 22.10 -25.99
N ASP A 28 -19.20 21.74 -27.09
CA ASP A 28 -20.56 21.22 -27.10
C ASP A 28 -20.51 19.76 -27.56
N MET A 29 -21.11 18.84 -26.79
CA MET A 29 -21.13 17.43 -27.14
C MET A 29 -22.26 16.66 -26.46
N GLU A 30 -22.61 15.53 -27.07
CA GLU A 30 -23.57 14.55 -26.52
C GLU A 30 -22.91 13.20 -26.33
N ILE A 31 -23.14 12.58 -25.18
CA ILE A 31 -22.68 11.22 -24.83
C ILE A 31 -23.89 10.35 -24.58
N PRO A 32 -24.05 9.20 -25.29
CA PRO A 32 -25.15 8.28 -25.03
C PRO A 32 -25.14 7.76 -23.61
N ARG A 33 -26.30 7.71 -22.94
CA ARG A 33 -26.43 7.03 -21.63
C ARG A 33 -26.54 5.51 -21.84
N GLY A 34 -26.27 4.74 -20.77
CA GLY A 34 -26.31 3.28 -20.88
C GLY A 34 -25.25 2.70 -21.84
N SER A 35 -24.16 3.43 -22.06
CA SER A 35 -23.10 3.06 -23.00
C SER A 35 -21.74 3.01 -22.33
N LEU A 36 -20.82 2.25 -22.90
CA LEU A 36 -19.38 2.30 -22.62
C LEU A 36 -18.77 3.33 -23.57
N THR A 37 -18.46 4.51 -23.06
CA THR A 37 -17.84 5.60 -23.82
C THR A 37 -16.36 5.73 -23.49
N VAL A 38 -15.49 5.74 -24.50
CA VAL A 38 -14.06 5.95 -24.34
C VAL A 38 -13.69 7.37 -24.78
N ILE A 39 -13.05 8.15 -23.90
CA ILE A 39 -12.47 9.45 -24.22
C ILE A 39 -10.96 9.26 -24.43
N THR A 40 -10.50 9.51 -25.65
CA THR A 40 -9.11 9.32 -26.06
C THR A 40 -8.49 10.59 -26.65
N GLY A 41 -7.23 10.52 -27.10
CA GLY A 41 -6.47 11.62 -27.70
C GLY A 41 -5.10 11.82 -27.08
N LEU A 42 -4.28 12.71 -27.60
CA LEU A 42 -2.93 12.99 -27.15
C LEU A 42 -2.85 13.33 -25.65
N SER A 43 -1.70 13.05 -25.01
CA SER A 43 -1.45 13.53 -23.64
C SER A 43 -1.55 15.06 -23.60
N GLY A 44 -2.32 15.60 -22.63
CA GLY A 44 -2.61 17.04 -22.54
C GLY A 44 -3.59 17.60 -23.56
N SER A 45 -4.36 16.76 -24.29
CA SER A 45 -5.41 17.23 -25.22
C SER A 45 -6.68 17.73 -24.53
N GLY A 46 -6.85 17.48 -23.22
CA GLY A 46 -8.04 17.91 -22.46
C GLY A 46 -8.99 16.79 -22.01
N LYS A 47 -8.62 15.52 -22.20
CA LYS A 47 -9.42 14.35 -21.80
C LYS A 47 -9.89 14.41 -20.35
N SER A 48 -8.92 14.50 -19.42
CA SER A 48 -9.20 14.55 -17.98
C SER A 48 -9.96 15.82 -17.60
N SER A 49 -9.67 16.95 -18.27
CA SER A 49 -10.44 18.19 -18.07
C SER A 49 -11.91 18.05 -18.44
N LEU A 50 -12.23 17.29 -19.50
CA LEU A 50 -13.60 17.00 -19.87
C LEU A 50 -14.26 15.98 -18.92
N ALA A 51 -13.61 14.82 -18.68
CA ALA A 51 -14.18 13.73 -17.91
C ALA A 51 -14.29 14.06 -16.41
N PHE A 52 -13.19 14.51 -15.79
CA PHE A 52 -13.10 14.71 -14.33
C PHE A 52 -13.39 16.15 -13.91
N ASP A 53 -12.71 17.13 -14.53
CA ASP A 53 -12.82 18.53 -14.08
C ASP A 53 -14.11 19.19 -14.58
N THR A 54 -14.83 18.59 -15.53
CA THR A 54 -16.12 19.10 -16.06
C THR A 54 -17.28 18.17 -15.69
N ILE A 55 -17.36 16.97 -16.26
CA ILE A 55 -18.53 16.08 -16.10
C ILE A 55 -18.63 15.56 -14.66
N PHE A 56 -17.55 14.98 -14.11
CA PHE A 56 -17.53 14.48 -12.73
C PHE A 56 -17.74 15.62 -11.73
N ALA A 57 -17.00 16.72 -11.88
CA ALA A 57 -17.08 17.85 -10.96
C ALA A 57 -18.49 18.45 -10.87
N GLU A 58 -19.19 18.61 -12.00
CA GLU A 58 -20.56 19.09 -12.01
C GLU A 58 -21.55 18.06 -11.40
N GLY A 59 -21.36 16.78 -11.68
CA GLY A 59 -22.19 15.71 -11.10
C GLY A 59 -22.02 15.63 -9.58
N GLN A 60 -20.80 15.71 -9.09
CA GLN A 60 -20.48 15.72 -7.66
C GLN A 60 -21.04 16.98 -6.99
N ARG A 61 -20.89 18.17 -7.61
CA ARG A 61 -21.44 19.42 -7.11
C ARG A 61 -22.95 19.31 -6.92
N ARG A 62 -23.68 18.81 -7.90
CA ARG A 62 -25.14 18.59 -7.82
C ARG A 62 -25.53 17.64 -6.70
N TYR A 63 -24.77 16.57 -6.52
CA TYR A 63 -25.00 15.61 -5.45
C TYR A 63 -24.83 16.27 -4.08
N ILE A 64 -23.76 17.07 -3.88
CA ILE A 64 -23.52 17.82 -2.62
C ILE A 64 -24.62 18.86 -2.37
N GLU A 65 -25.18 19.49 -3.43
CA GLU A 65 -26.28 20.44 -3.29
C GLU A 65 -27.57 19.82 -2.70
N THR A 66 -27.74 18.49 -2.82
CA THR A 66 -28.88 17.79 -2.20
C THR A 66 -28.76 17.67 -0.69
N PHE A 67 -27.58 17.90 -0.12
CA PHE A 67 -27.35 17.79 1.32
C PHE A 67 -27.89 18.99 2.11
N SER A 68 -28.10 18.80 3.41
CA SER A 68 -28.49 19.88 4.31
C SER A 68 -27.47 21.03 4.31
N ALA A 69 -27.91 22.24 4.62
CA ALA A 69 -27.02 23.41 4.70
C ALA A 69 -25.85 23.20 5.68
N TYR A 70 -26.08 22.47 6.77
CA TYR A 70 -25.04 22.09 7.73
C TYR A 70 -23.98 21.19 7.10
N ALA A 71 -24.40 20.13 6.42
CA ALA A 71 -23.48 19.21 5.75
C ALA A 71 -22.70 19.91 4.62
N ARG A 72 -23.33 20.77 3.84
CA ARG A 72 -22.67 21.58 2.79
C ARG A 72 -21.59 22.51 3.36
N ASN A 73 -21.86 23.19 4.48
CA ASN A 73 -20.86 24.03 5.13
C ASN A 73 -19.68 23.24 5.70
N PHE A 74 -19.92 22.00 6.13
CA PHE A 74 -18.88 21.12 6.63
C PHE A 74 -18.02 20.53 5.52
N LEU A 75 -18.63 20.18 4.36
CA LEU A 75 -17.95 19.60 3.19
C LEU A 75 -17.23 20.66 2.33
N GLY A 76 -17.50 21.95 2.57
CA GLY A 76 -16.99 23.04 1.74
C GLY A 76 -17.84 23.25 0.47
N GLY A 77 -17.98 24.48 0.00
CA GLY A 77 -18.62 24.79 -1.27
C GLY A 77 -17.71 24.37 -2.44
N MET A 78 -18.18 23.49 -3.32
CA MET A 78 -17.49 23.20 -4.57
C MET A 78 -17.75 24.33 -5.58
N GLU A 79 -16.68 24.83 -6.19
CA GLU A 79 -16.80 25.78 -7.30
C GLU A 79 -17.47 25.09 -8.50
N ARG A 80 -18.36 25.80 -9.17
CA ARG A 80 -18.95 25.31 -10.41
C ARG A 80 -17.88 25.28 -11.50
N PRO A 81 -17.74 24.17 -12.25
CA PRO A 81 -16.85 24.14 -13.39
C PRO A 81 -17.29 25.18 -14.43
N ASP A 82 -16.33 25.69 -15.21
CA ASP A 82 -16.61 26.65 -16.28
C ASP A 82 -17.29 25.95 -17.46
N VAL A 83 -18.61 25.81 -17.35
CA VAL A 83 -19.49 25.17 -18.31
C VAL A 83 -20.85 25.87 -18.29
N ASP A 84 -21.43 26.09 -19.45
CA ASP A 84 -22.72 26.76 -19.53
C ASP A 84 -23.84 25.88 -18.95
N LYS A 85 -23.92 24.61 -19.41
CA LYS A 85 -24.95 23.67 -18.94
C LYS A 85 -24.52 22.22 -19.18
N ILE A 86 -24.87 21.34 -18.25
CA ILE A 86 -24.82 19.88 -18.45
C ILE A 86 -26.18 19.29 -18.08
N THR A 87 -26.78 18.49 -18.97
CA THR A 87 -28.05 17.81 -18.73
C THR A 87 -27.88 16.31 -18.85
N GLY A 88 -28.81 15.52 -18.31
CA GLY A 88 -28.80 14.04 -18.43
C GLY A 88 -27.82 13.35 -17.46
N LEU A 89 -27.21 14.05 -16.49
CA LEU A 89 -26.30 13.44 -15.49
C LEU A 89 -27.07 12.57 -14.51
N SER A 90 -26.65 11.33 -14.37
CA SER A 90 -26.94 10.43 -13.24
C SER A 90 -26.00 10.72 -12.06
N PRO A 91 -26.22 10.17 -10.87
CA PRO A 91 -25.22 10.18 -9.80
C PRO A 91 -23.88 9.69 -10.33
N VAL A 92 -22.79 10.40 -10.00
CA VAL A 92 -21.45 10.13 -10.56
C VAL A 92 -20.53 9.49 -9.54
N ILE A 93 -19.76 8.48 -9.98
CA ILE A 93 -18.71 7.83 -9.20
C ILE A 93 -17.43 7.86 -10.03
N SER A 94 -16.34 8.40 -9.47
CA SER A 94 -15.02 8.35 -10.10
C SER A 94 -14.15 7.26 -9.51
N ILE A 95 -13.39 6.60 -10.38
CA ILE A 95 -12.43 5.57 -10.02
C ILE A 95 -11.06 5.99 -10.58
N GLU A 96 -10.34 6.79 -9.78
CA GLU A 96 -9.02 7.32 -10.12
C GLU A 96 -7.90 6.40 -9.63
N GLN A 97 -6.71 6.53 -10.24
CA GLN A 97 -5.51 5.77 -9.87
C GLN A 97 -4.89 6.19 -8.53
N LYS A 98 -5.14 7.41 -8.06
CA LYS A 98 -4.47 7.93 -6.86
C LYS A 98 -4.81 7.10 -5.64
N THR A 99 -3.81 6.41 -5.11
CA THR A 99 -3.89 5.71 -3.83
C THR A 99 -3.88 6.72 -2.69
N THR A 100 -5.04 7.05 -2.16
CA THR A 100 -5.15 7.98 -1.02
C THR A 100 -4.99 7.28 0.32
N ASN A 101 -5.07 5.95 0.36
CA ASN A 101 -5.07 5.21 1.61
C ASN A 101 -3.65 4.88 2.09
N LYS A 102 -3.13 5.69 3.01
CA LYS A 102 -1.83 5.47 3.69
C LYS A 102 -1.96 4.68 5.00
N ASN A 103 -3.16 4.18 5.32
CA ASN A 103 -3.38 3.47 6.57
C ASN A 103 -2.75 2.06 6.53
N PRO A 104 -1.73 1.75 7.35
CA PRO A 104 -1.07 0.45 7.36
C PRO A 104 -1.97 -0.71 7.78
N ARG A 105 -3.13 -0.42 8.34
CA ARG A 105 -4.14 -1.42 8.74
C ARG A 105 -5.13 -1.75 7.64
N SER A 106 -5.16 -0.98 6.55
CA SER A 106 -6.04 -1.26 5.41
C SER A 106 -5.46 -2.41 4.57
N THR A 107 -6.31 -3.38 4.25
CA THR A 107 -5.96 -4.56 3.43
C THR A 107 -6.96 -4.73 2.30
N VAL A 108 -6.63 -5.55 1.30
CA VAL A 108 -7.56 -5.92 0.23
C VAL A 108 -8.89 -6.39 0.82
N GLY A 109 -8.84 -7.32 1.80
CA GLY A 109 -10.05 -7.86 2.42
C GLY A 109 -10.91 -6.82 3.15
N THR A 110 -10.29 -5.80 3.77
CA THR A 110 -11.07 -4.73 4.44
C THR A 110 -11.61 -3.70 3.44
N THR A 111 -10.91 -3.44 2.35
CA THR A 111 -11.35 -2.51 1.31
C THR A 111 -12.52 -3.09 0.49
N THR A 112 -12.54 -4.41 0.30
CA THR A 112 -13.60 -5.13 -0.44
C THR A 112 -14.73 -5.61 0.45
N GLU A 113 -14.68 -5.33 1.77
CA GLU A 113 -15.62 -5.82 2.79
C GLU A 113 -15.65 -7.34 2.96
N ILE A 114 -14.91 -8.12 2.16
CA ILE A 114 -14.86 -9.58 2.24
C ILE A 114 -14.40 -10.03 3.62
N TYR A 115 -13.45 -9.33 4.23
CA TYR A 115 -12.97 -9.64 5.57
C TYR A 115 -14.06 -9.47 6.64
N ASP A 116 -15.01 -8.56 6.44
CA ASP A 116 -16.14 -8.36 7.36
C ASP A 116 -17.10 -9.53 7.32
N TYR A 117 -17.36 -10.08 6.14
CA TYR A 117 -18.12 -11.32 5.99
C TYR A 117 -17.37 -12.54 6.54
N LEU A 118 -16.03 -12.62 6.35
CA LEU A 118 -15.25 -13.69 6.98
C LEU A 118 -15.32 -13.63 8.50
N ARG A 119 -15.21 -12.44 9.11
CA ARG A 119 -15.37 -12.27 10.56
C ARG A 119 -16.73 -12.74 11.04
N LEU A 120 -17.79 -12.43 10.30
CA LEU A 120 -19.15 -12.88 10.58
C LEU A 120 -19.26 -14.41 10.46
N LEU A 121 -18.68 -14.99 9.41
CA LEU A 121 -18.66 -16.43 9.18
C LEU A 121 -17.98 -17.18 10.33
N PHE A 122 -16.79 -16.73 10.76
CA PHE A 122 -16.08 -17.33 11.88
C PHE A 122 -16.81 -17.17 13.23
N ALA A 123 -17.47 -16.02 13.45
CA ALA A 123 -18.25 -15.79 14.66
C ALA A 123 -19.51 -16.68 14.74
N ARG A 124 -20.11 -17.05 13.60
CA ARG A 124 -21.39 -17.78 13.56
C ARG A 124 -21.24 -19.28 13.30
N ALA A 125 -20.27 -19.66 12.46
CA ALA A 125 -20.08 -21.05 12.03
C ALA A 125 -18.71 -21.63 12.42
N GLY A 126 -17.79 -20.83 12.99
CA GLY A 126 -16.46 -21.30 13.38
C GLY A 126 -16.47 -22.26 14.56
N THR A 127 -15.66 -23.29 14.51
CA THR A 127 -15.43 -24.23 15.60
C THR A 127 -14.20 -23.81 16.41
N ALA A 128 -14.34 -23.63 17.72
CA ALA A 128 -13.27 -23.23 18.61
C ALA A 128 -12.40 -24.41 19.05
N TYR A 129 -11.09 -24.19 19.08
CA TYR A 129 -10.09 -25.13 19.60
C TYR A 129 -9.24 -24.46 20.68
N SER A 130 -8.83 -25.22 21.68
CA SER A 130 -7.93 -24.73 22.73
C SER A 130 -6.53 -24.47 22.19
N TYR A 131 -5.96 -23.29 22.41
CA TYR A 131 -4.56 -23.01 22.04
C TYR A 131 -3.53 -23.68 22.95
N LEU A 132 -3.97 -24.29 24.08
CA LEU A 132 -3.10 -25.02 24.99
C LEU A 132 -3.04 -26.52 24.66
N SER A 133 -4.17 -27.15 24.35
CA SER A 133 -4.28 -28.60 24.14
C SER A 133 -4.57 -28.99 22.69
N GLY A 134 -5.03 -28.06 21.85
CA GLY A 134 -5.51 -28.36 20.50
C GLY A 134 -6.88 -29.01 20.43
N GLU A 135 -7.51 -29.32 21.59
CA GLU A 135 -8.83 -29.99 21.65
C GLU A 135 -9.98 -29.07 21.29
N LYS A 136 -11.03 -29.65 20.67
CA LYS A 136 -12.28 -28.94 20.37
C LYS A 136 -12.92 -28.42 21.64
N MET A 137 -13.28 -27.16 21.68
CA MET A 137 -13.98 -26.57 22.80
C MET A 137 -15.47 -26.90 22.73
N VAL A 138 -16.06 -27.09 23.90
CA VAL A 138 -17.45 -27.49 24.06
C VAL A 138 -18.22 -26.48 24.90
N LYS A 139 -19.51 -26.37 24.62
CA LYS A 139 -20.46 -25.56 25.37
C LYS A 139 -21.60 -26.49 25.77
N TYR A 140 -21.91 -26.56 27.05
CA TYR A 140 -22.94 -27.43 27.57
C TYR A 140 -24.12 -26.61 28.08
N THR A 141 -25.35 -27.15 27.95
CA THR A 141 -26.51 -26.70 28.71
C THR A 141 -26.46 -27.28 30.12
N GLU A 142 -27.22 -26.71 31.06
CA GLU A 142 -27.29 -27.26 32.41
C GLU A 142 -27.79 -28.72 32.45
N GLU A 143 -28.75 -29.06 31.58
CA GLU A 143 -29.28 -30.43 31.44
C GLU A 143 -28.19 -31.37 30.96
N GLN A 144 -27.45 -31.00 29.93
CA GLN A 144 -26.32 -31.79 29.41
C GLN A 144 -25.23 -31.98 30.46
N ILE A 145 -24.96 -30.96 31.29
CA ILE A 145 -23.97 -31.07 32.37
C ILE A 145 -24.45 -32.08 33.39
N LEU A 146 -25.71 -32.02 33.78
CA LEU A 146 -26.30 -32.98 34.72
C LEU A 146 -26.25 -34.41 34.18
N ASP A 147 -26.64 -34.63 32.92
CA ASP A 147 -26.58 -35.94 32.27
C ASP A 147 -25.14 -36.48 32.22
N LEU A 148 -24.15 -35.62 31.88
CA LEU A 148 -22.74 -36.00 31.88
C LEU A 148 -22.24 -36.37 33.29
N ILE A 149 -22.64 -35.61 34.33
CA ILE A 149 -22.29 -35.90 35.73
C ILE A 149 -22.87 -37.22 36.15
N HIS A 150 -24.16 -37.47 35.83
CA HIS A 150 -24.83 -38.73 36.15
C HIS A 150 -24.18 -39.92 35.45
N ARG A 151 -23.81 -39.77 34.18
CA ARG A 151 -23.19 -40.84 33.37
C ARG A 151 -21.78 -41.16 33.86
N ASP A 152 -20.95 -40.14 34.10
CA ASP A 152 -19.52 -40.31 34.35
C ASP A 152 -19.14 -40.53 35.80
N TYR A 153 -20.02 -40.13 36.76
CA TYR A 153 -19.77 -40.20 38.20
C TYR A 153 -20.83 -41.00 39.02
N LYS A 154 -21.67 -41.79 38.36
CA LYS A 154 -22.71 -42.60 39.05
C LYS A 154 -22.12 -43.42 40.20
N GLY A 155 -22.63 -43.23 41.42
CA GLY A 155 -22.17 -43.90 42.63
C GLY A 155 -20.88 -43.36 43.24
N ARG A 156 -20.26 -42.36 42.66
CA ARG A 156 -19.00 -41.77 43.14
C ARG A 156 -19.27 -40.55 44.01
N ARG A 157 -18.35 -40.30 44.94
CA ARG A 157 -18.32 -39.08 45.74
C ARG A 157 -17.61 -37.99 44.98
N ILE A 158 -18.29 -36.84 44.76
CA ILE A 158 -17.75 -35.71 44.03
C ILE A 158 -17.79 -34.42 44.84
N TYR A 159 -16.88 -33.51 44.57
CA TYR A 159 -16.94 -32.12 45.02
C TYR A 159 -17.36 -31.25 43.85
N ILE A 160 -18.37 -30.41 44.06
CA ILE A 160 -18.86 -29.44 43.09
C ILE A 160 -18.20 -28.12 43.42
N LEU A 161 -17.38 -27.61 42.51
CA LEU A 161 -16.55 -26.45 42.72
C LEU A 161 -16.94 -25.32 41.75
N ALA A 162 -16.89 -24.08 42.22
CA ALA A 162 -17.03 -22.90 41.39
C ALA A 162 -15.71 -22.12 41.34
N PRO A 163 -15.04 -22.00 40.18
CA PRO A 163 -13.78 -21.26 40.04
C PRO A 163 -14.03 -19.74 40.15
N LEU A 164 -13.31 -19.08 41.07
CA LEU A 164 -13.40 -17.64 41.32
C LEU A 164 -12.16 -16.87 40.86
N VAL A 165 -10.98 -17.49 41.03
CA VAL A 165 -9.70 -16.90 40.61
C VAL A 165 -8.92 -17.92 39.81
N ARG A 166 -8.32 -17.51 38.67
CA ARG A 166 -7.47 -18.37 37.86
C ARG A 166 -6.16 -17.65 37.52
N THR A 167 -5.06 -18.26 37.93
CA THR A 167 -3.66 -17.85 37.59
C THR A 167 -3.42 -16.36 37.82
N ARG A 168 -3.85 -15.83 38.96
CA ARG A 168 -3.70 -14.40 39.30
C ARG A 168 -2.93 -14.19 40.60
N LYS A 169 -2.07 -13.20 40.63
CA LYS A 169 -1.34 -12.75 41.84
C LYS A 169 -2.28 -12.03 42.80
N GLY A 170 -2.12 -12.24 44.08
CA GLY A 170 -2.90 -11.55 45.12
C GLY A 170 -2.94 -12.25 46.44
N HIS A 171 -3.21 -11.56 47.53
CA HIS A 171 -3.31 -12.17 48.87
C HIS A 171 -4.72 -12.69 49.21
N TYR A 172 -5.75 -12.26 48.50
CA TYR A 172 -7.15 -12.72 48.49
C TYR A 172 -7.88 -12.74 49.85
N LYS A 173 -7.39 -12.03 50.87
CA LYS A 173 -8.00 -11.99 52.19
C LYS A 173 -9.47 -11.59 52.17
N GLU A 174 -9.81 -10.54 51.44
CA GLU A 174 -11.21 -10.04 51.32
C GLU A 174 -12.12 -11.03 50.59
N LEU A 175 -11.60 -11.72 49.59
CA LEU A 175 -12.34 -12.76 48.87
C LEU A 175 -12.73 -13.92 49.81
N PHE A 176 -11.79 -14.39 50.60
CA PHE A 176 -12.08 -15.48 51.57
C PHE A 176 -13.11 -15.06 52.60
N GLU A 177 -13.07 -13.83 53.10
CA GLU A 177 -14.07 -13.29 54.01
C GLU A 177 -15.45 -13.16 53.34
N GLN A 178 -15.52 -12.77 52.08
CA GLN A 178 -16.77 -12.71 51.30
C GLN A 178 -17.37 -14.11 51.08
N ILE A 179 -16.54 -15.11 50.73
CA ILE A 179 -16.98 -16.50 50.54
C ILE A 179 -17.52 -17.05 51.85
N ARG A 180 -16.83 -16.80 52.98
CA ARG A 180 -17.28 -17.22 54.32
C ARG A 180 -18.59 -16.56 54.75
N LYS A 181 -18.78 -15.26 54.48
CA LYS A 181 -20.03 -14.53 54.71
C LYS A 181 -21.20 -15.10 53.94
N LYS A 182 -20.97 -15.68 52.76
CA LYS A 182 -21.96 -16.38 51.94
C LYS A 182 -22.30 -17.79 52.47
N GLY A 183 -21.63 -18.28 53.55
CA GLY A 183 -21.90 -19.56 54.17
C GLY A 183 -21.07 -20.74 53.65
N TYR A 184 -20.09 -20.51 52.77
CA TYR A 184 -19.21 -21.56 52.28
C TYR A 184 -18.03 -21.76 53.21
N LEU A 185 -17.75 -23.04 53.56
CA LEU A 185 -16.72 -23.39 54.55
C LEU A 185 -15.39 -23.83 53.92
N TYR A 186 -15.39 -24.25 52.66
CA TYR A 186 -14.24 -24.82 51.99
C TYR A 186 -13.91 -24.14 50.68
N VAL A 187 -12.65 -24.01 50.41
CA VAL A 187 -12.08 -23.59 49.12
C VAL A 187 -11.03 -24.60 48.70
N ARG A 188 -10.85 -24.75 47.40
CA ARG A 188 -9.69 -25.40 46.82
C ARG A 188 -8.72 -24.31 46.36
N VAL A 189 -7.49 -24.35 46.89
CA VAL A 189 -6.45 -23.37 46.59
C VAL A 189 -5.24 -24.09 46.02
N ASP A 190 -4.85 -23.77 44.80
CA ASP A 190 -3.67 -24.35 44.11
C ASP A 190 -3.67 -25.89 44.08
N GLY A 191 -4.86 -26.47 43.98
CA GLY A 191 -5.07 -27.93 44.01
C GLY A 191 -5.50 -28.54 45.34
N ASP A 192 -5.27 -27.85 46.46
CA ASP A 192 -5.58 -28.37 47.80
C ASP A 192 -6.93 -27.86 48.34
N VAL A 193 -7.77 -28.75 48.84
CA VAL A 193 -9.01 -28.36 49.50
C VAL A 193 -8.71 -27.97 50.94
N LYS A 194 -9.00 -26.72 51.32
CA LYS A 194 -8.71 -26.11 52.62
C LYS A 194 -9.99 -25.53 53.24
N GLU A 195 -10.10 -25.56 54.59
CA GLU A 195 -11.14 -24.86 55.34
C GLU A 195 -10.82 -23.34 55.39
N ILE A 196 -11.83 -22.50 55.21
CA ILE A 196 -11.66 -21.06 55.29
C ILE A 196 -11.60 -20.62 56.73
N VAL A 197 -10.41 -20.28 57.22
CA VAL A 197 -10.20 -19.73 58.56
C VAL A 197 -10.24 -18.19 58.52
N HIS A 198 -10.57 -17.58 59.67
CA HIS A 198 -10.59 -16.12 59.78
C HIS A 198 -9.21 -15.55 59.55
N GLY A 199 -9.15 -14.52 58.64
CA GLY A 199 -7.89 -13.87 58.27
C GLY A 199 -7.04 -14.65 57.30
N MET A 200 -7.53 -15.71 56.65
CA MET A 200 -6.81 -16.49 55.62
C MET A 200 -6.32 -15.57 54.50
N LYS A 201 -5.05 -15.73 54.13
CA LYS A 201 -4.36 -14.97 53.07
C LYS A 201 -3.37 -15.87 52.33
N LEU A 202 -3.12 -15.55 51.05
CA LEU A 202 -2.15 -16.25 50.22
C LEU A 202 -0.93 -15.34 49.94
N ASP A 203 0.11 -15.91 49.34
CA ASP A 203 1.29 -15.18 48.92
C ASP A 203 0.96 -14.19 47.81
N ARG A 204 1.21 -12.89 48.06
CA ARG A 204 0.86 -11.81 47.14
C ARG A 204 1.58 -11.89 45.78
N TYR A 205 2.75 -12.51 45.74
CA TYR A 205 3.62 -12.49 44.56
C TYR A 205 3.48 -13.76 43.71
N LYS A 206 2.79 -14.78 44.17
CA LYS A 206 2.51 -16.03 43.44
C LYS A 206 1.17 -15.95 42.71
N ASN A 207 1.08 -16.66 41.58
CA ASN A 207 -0.19 -16.90 40.92
C ASN A 207 -0.96 -17.97 41.70
N HIS A 208 -2.26 -17.76 41.93
CA HIS A 208 -3.12 -18.66 42.62
C HIS A 208 -4.37 -19.01 41.78
N ASP A 209 -4.83 -20.25 41.95
CA ASP A 209 -6.13 -20.73 41.50
C ASP A 209 -6.99 -20.96 42.73
N ILE A 210 -8.21 -20.39 42.77
CA ILE A 210 -9.11 -20.46 43.90
C ILE A 210 -10.50 -20.86 43.40
N GLU A 211 -10.98 -22.01 43.89
CA GLU A 211 -12.33 -22.50 43.67
C GLU A 211 -13.09 -22.64 44.98
N VAL A 212 -14.33 -22.18 45.02
CA VAL A 212 -15.17 -22.40 46.18
C VAL A 212 -15.85 -23.76 46.09
N VAL A 213 -15.86 -24.51 47.19
CA VAL A 213 -16.58 -25.79 47.28
C VAL A 213 -18.02 -25.50 47.59
N ILE A 214 -18.89 -25.73 46.61
CA ILE A 214 -20.35 -25.52 46.73
C ILE A 214 -21.00 -26.66 47.44
N ASP A 215 -20.66 -27.90 47.07
CA ASP A 215 -21.24 -29.09 47.67
C ASP A 215 -20.30 -30.30 47.61
N LYS A 216 -20.52 -31.26 48.53
CA LYS A 216 -19.85 -32.56 48.59
C LYS A 216 -20.94 -33.63 48.63
N THR A 217 -21.15 -34.31 47.51
CA THR A 217 -22.29 -35.23 47.35
C THR A 217 -21.87 -36.56 46.71
N VAL A 218 -22.73 -37.57 46.80
CA VAL A 218 -22.60 -38.82 46.05
C VAL A 218 -23.64 -38.82 44.95
N VAL A 219 -23.21 -39.11 43.71
CA VAL A 219 -24.10 -39.10 42.53
C VAL A 219 -25.02 -40.32 42.54
N THR A 220 -26.25 -40.11 43.06
CA THR A 220 -27.28 -41.11 43.09
C THR A 220 -28.64 -40.53 42.67
N GLU A 221 -29.57 -41.37 42.22
CA GLU A 221 -30.91 -40.95 41.84
C GLU A 221 -31.71 -40.29 43.00
N LYS A 222 -31.38 -40.63 44.22
CA LYS A 222 -32.03 -40.03 45.42
C LYS A 222 -31.61 -38.60 45.67
N GLU A 223 -30.39 -38.23 45.28
CA GLU A 223 -29.79 -36.90 45.48
C GLU A 223 -29.93 -35.98 44.23
N GLU A 224 -30.73 -36.37 43.23
CA GLU A 224 -30.85 -35.65 41.95
C GLU A 224 -31.26 -34.18 42.13
N LYS A 225 -32.27 -33.91 42.99
CA LYS A 225 -32.71 -32.52 43.23
C LYS A 225 -31.63 -31.67 43.87
N ARG A 226 -30.85 -32.24 44.79
CA ARG A 226 -29.72 -31.57 45.44
C ARG A 226 -28.61 -31.31 44.45
N LEU A 227 -28.28 -32.30 43.63
CA LEU A 227 -27.26 -32.18 42.57
C LEU A 227 -27.61 -31.05 41.59
N LYS A 228 -28.86 -31.00 41.11
CA LYS A 228 -29.34 -29.94 40.22
C LYS A 228 -29.22 -28.57 40.88
N GLN A 229 -29.59 -28.41 42.14
CA GLN A 229 -29.47 -27.15 42.85
C GLN A 229 -28.01 -26.74 43.09
N SER A 230 -27.13 -27.69 43.42
CA SER A 230 -25.70 -27.44 43.65
C SER A 230 -24.99 -27.07 42.34
N VAL A 231 -25.34 -27.73 41.24
CA VAL A 231 -24.84 -27.39 39.90
C VAL A 231 -25.28 -25.98 39.50
N ALA A 232 -26.55 -25.63 39.66
CA ALA A 232 -27.06 -24.29 39.37
C ALA A 232 -26.36 -23.22 40.22
N THR A 233 -26.17 -23.48 41.52
CA THR A 233 -25.45 -22.58 42.43
C THR A 233 -23.98 -22.42 42.02
N ALA A 234 -23.30 -23.51 41.68
CA ALA A 234 -21.91 -23.47 41.22
C ALA A 234 -21.75 -22.67 39.92
N MET A 235 -22.65 -22.87 38.98
CA MET A 235 -22.69 -22.12 37.73
C MET A 235 -22.92 -20.60 37.94
N GLN A 236 -23.77 -20.26 38.90
CA GLN A 236 -24.04 -18.86 39.26
C GLN A 236 -22.81 -18.21 39.92
N GLN A 237 -22.16 -18.90 40.89
CA GLN A 237 -20.99 -18.37 41.59
C GLN A 237 -19.74 -18.33 40.68
N GLY A 238 -19.58 -19.31 39.79
CA GLY A 238 -18.45 -19.43 38.85
C GLY A 238 -18.66 -18.71 37.51
N ASP A 239 -19.69 -17.83 37.41
CA ASP A 239 -19.98 -17.07 36.18
C ASP A 239 -20.12 -17.98 34.96
N GLY A 240 -20.91 -19.04 35.07
CA GLY A 240 -21.17 -20.05 34.04
C GLY A 240 -20.08 -21.14 33.93
N LEU A 241 -19.15 -21.21 34.84
CA LEU A 241 -18.13 -22.25 34.98
C LEU A 241 -18.38 -23.15 36.19
N LEU A 242 -18.19 -24.43 36.00
CA LEU A 242 -18.31 -25.48 37.01
C LEU A 242 -17.13 -26.44 36.91
N MET A 243 -16.68 -26.92 38.04
CA MET A 243 -15.62 -27.91 38.15
C MET A 243 -16.12 -29.09 39.05
N ILE A 244 -15.89 -30.28 38.57
CA ILE A 244 -16.16 -31.52 39.37
C ILE A 244 -14.82 -32.13 39.71
N LEU A 245 -14.61 -32.35 40.98
CA LEU A 245 -13.46 -33.08 41.52
C LEU A 245 -13.97 -34.45 42.05
N ASP A 246 -13.45 -35.53 41.50
CA ASP A 246 -13.70 -36.88 41.96
C ASP A 246 -12.90 -37.13 43.26
N ALA A 247 -13.56 -37.41 44.36
CA ALA A 247 -12.94 -37.55 45.65
C ALA A 247 -12.04 -38.80 45.78
N GLN A 248 -12.16 -39.78 44.88
CA GLN A 248 -11.35 -41.01 44.88
C GLN A 248 -10.12 -40.92 43.99
N THR A 249 -10.27 -40.35 42.84
CA THR A 249 -9.20 -40.27 41.82
C THR A 249 -8.46 -38.93 41.79
N GLU A 250 -8.95 -37.95 42.54
CA GLU A 250 -8.53 -36.55 42.55
C GLU A 250 -8.54 -35.92 41.14
N SER A 251 -9.19 -36.58 40.18
CA SER A 251 -9.33 -36.08 38.83
C SER A 251 -10.33 -34.92 38.77
N VAL A 252 -9.98 -33.91 37.97
CA VAL A 252 -10.77 -32.70 37.80
C VAL A 252 -11.34 -32.66 36.39
N ARG A 253 -12.64 -32.37 36.27
CA ARG A 253 -13.26 -32.09 34.98
C ARG A 253 -14.04 -30.81 35.05
N HIS A 254 -13.88 -30.02 33.96
CA HIS A 254 -14.50 -28.71 33.84
C HIS A 254 -15.75 -28.79 32.97
N TYR A 255 -16.77 -28.02 33.33
CA TYR A 255 -17.99 -27.84 32.57
C TYR A 255 -18.33 -26.36 32.47
N SER A 256 -18.89 -25.91 31.35
CA SER A 256 -19.19 -24.50 31.12
C SER A 256 -20.39 -24.31 30.21
N LYS A 257 -21.17 -23.27 30.51
CA LYS A 257 -22.10 -22.66 29.53
C LYS A 257 -21.42 -21.85 28.47
N ARG A 258 -20.13 -21.53 28.63
CA ARG A 258 -19.29 -20.86 27.66
C ARG A 258 -18.42 -21.88 26.92
N LEU A 259 -17.85 -21.48 25.79
CA LEU A 259 -16.86 -22.28 25.08
C LEU A 259 -15.66 -22.55 25.97
N MET A 260 -15.37 -23.81 26.25
CA MET A 260 -14.31 -24.22 27.17
C MET A 260 -13.68 -25.53 26.73
N CYS A 261 -12.38 -25.63 26.94
CA CYS A 261 -11.67 -26.89 26.81
C CYS A 261 -11.96 -27.80 27.97
N PRO A 262 -12.50 -29.01 27.75
CA PRO A 262 -12.85 -29.92 28.85
C PRO A 262 -11.64 -30.44 29.62
N VAL A 263 -10.44 -30.43 29.01
CA VAL A 263 -9.20 -30.94 29.63
C VAL A 263 -8.50 -29.85 30.45
N THR A 264 -8.29 -28.65 29.85
CA THR A 264 -7.50 -27.59 30.49
C THR A 264 -8.34 -26.57 31.25
N GLY A 265 -9.67 -26.59 31.07
CA GLY A 265 -10.57 -25.57 31.60
C GLY A 265 -10.40 -24.16 31.01
N LEU A 266 -9.56 -24.02 29.98
CA LEU A 266 -9.42 -22.76 29.25
C LEU A 266 -10.77 -22.40 28.62
N SER A 267 -11.26 -21.19 28.87
CA SER A 267 -12.54 -20.73 28.31
C SER A 267 -12.35 -19.51 27.43
N TYR A 268 -13.06 -19.47 26.30
CA TYR A 268 -13.15 -18.33 25.41
C TYR A 268 -14.44 -17.55 25.65
N ARG A 269 -14.40 -16.28 25.30
CA ARG A 269 -15.59 -15.44 25.25
C ARG A 269 -16.53 -15.92 24.14
N GLU A 270 -17.82 -15.57 24.24
CA GLU A 270 -18.77 -15.81 23.15
C GLU A 270 -18.21 -15.17 21.86
N PRO A 271 -18.08 -15.92 20.75
CA PRO A 271 -17.50 -15.41 19.52
C PRO A 271 -18.41 -14.34 18.90
N ALA A 272 -17.84 -13.18 18.67
CA ALA A 272 -18.49 -12.06 17.99
C ALA A 272 -17.56 -11.54 16.89
N PRO A 273 -18.08 -10.89 15.83
CA PRO A 273 -17.27 -10.45 14.70
C PRO A 273 -16.06 -9.57 15.07
N HIS A 274 -16.17 -8.77 16.14
CA HIS A 274 -15.07 -7.93 16.60
C HIS A 274 -13.89 -8.72 17.21
N ASN A 275 -14.11 -9.96 17.67
CA ASN A 275 -13.05 -10.85 18.18
C ASN A 275 -12.10 -11.31 17.05
N PHE A 276 -12.58 -11.30 15.81
CA PHE A 276 -11.81 -11.66 14.61
C PHE A 276 -11.28 -10.44 13.84
N SER A 277 -11.38 -9.24 14.42
CA SER A 277 -10.91 -8.01 13.79
C SER A 277 -9.55 -7.59 14.36
N PHE A 278 -8.56 -7.45 13.50
CA PHE A 278 -7.26 -6.90 13.89
C PHE A 278 -7.31 -5.38 14.15
N ASN A 279 -8.41 -4.71 13.81
CA ASN A 279 -8.67 -3.30 14.12
C ASN A 279 -9.40 -3.12 15.48
N SER A 280 -9.89 -4.21 16.08
CA SER A 280 -10.51 -4.19 17.39
C SER A 280 -9.52 -4.59 18.50
N PRO A 281 -9.48 -3.90 19.64
CA PRO A 281 -8.64 -4.30 20.78
C PRO A 281 -8.88 -5.72 21.29
N GLN A 282 -10.08 -6.26 21.05
CA GLN A 282 -10.47 -7.60 21.50
C GLN A 282 -9.98 -8.71 20.57
N GLY A 283 -9.75 -8.41 19.27
CA GLY A 283 -9.26 -9.37 18.29
C GLY A 283 -7.79 -9.20 17.94
N ALA A 284 -7.25 -7.99 18.11
CA ALA A 284 -5.89 -7.67 17.73
C ALA A 284 -4.85 -8.40 18.59
N CYS A 285 -3.71 -8.76 17.98
CA CYS A 285 -2.54 -9.23 18.70
C CYS A 285 -2.08 -8.15 19.70
N PRO A 286 -1.87 -8.48 20.98
CA PRO A 286 -1.52 -7.50 22.01
C PRO A 286 -0.16 -6.84 21.75
N ARG A 287 0.80 -7.57 21.15
CA ARG A 287 2.17 -7.08 20.88
C ARG A 287 2.21 -6.09 19.71
N CYS A 288 1.71 -6.46 18.55
CA CYS A 288 1.75 -5.60 17.35
C CYS A 288 0.49 -4.74 17.17
N LYS A 289 -0.48 -4.83 18.08
CA LYS A 289 -1.75 -4.07 18.04
C LYS A 289 -2.46 -4.14 16.68
N GLY A 290 -2.40 -5.32 16.03
CA GLY A 290 -3.06 -5.57 14.75
C GLY A 290 -2.27 -5.19 13.51
N LEU A 291 -1.01 -4.79 13.63
CA LEU A 291 -0.16 -4.44 12.47
C LEU A 291 0.42 -5.68 11.77
N GLY A 292 0.70 -6.77 12.51
CA GLY A 292 1.33 -7.98 11.98
C GLY A 292 2.85 -7.94 12.00
N TYR A 293 3.45 -6.78 12.16
CA TYR A 293 4.87 -6.54 12.24
C TYR A 293 5.21 -5.64 13.44
N VAL A 294 6.46 -5.63 13.83
CA VAL A 294 7.01 -4.79 14.90
C VAL A 294 8.30 -4.15 14.41
N ASN A 295 8.55 -2.94 14.86
CA ASN A 295 9.84 -2.30 14.61
C ASN A 295 10.79 -2.76 15.73
N LEU A 296 11.79 -3.53 15.37
CA LEU A 296 12.88 -3.96 16.23
C LEU A 296 14.11 -3.10 15.93
N ILE A 297 14.95 -2.93 16.93
CA ILE A 297 16.25 -2.30 16.71
C ILE A 297 17.17 -3.36 16.09
N ASP A 298 17.77 -3.01 14.97
CA ASP A 298 18.71 -3.85 14.23
C ASP A 298 20.11 -3.72 14.83
N VAL A 299 20.58 -4.79 15.45
CA VAL A 299 21.89 -4.81 16.12
C VAL A 299 23.04 -4.58 15.14
N ASP A 300 22.92 -5.08 13.92
CA ASP A 300 23.95 -4.90 12.88
C ASP A 300 24.02 -3.44 12.39
N LYS A 301 22.91 -2.70 12.44
CA LYS A 301 22.90 -1.26 12.20
C LYS A 301 23.40 -0.45 13.41
N VAL A 302 23.24 -0.99 14.61
CA VAL A 302 23.77 -0.37 15.85
C VAL A 302 25.29 -0.54 15.93
N ILE A 303 25.82 -1.71 15.57
CA ILE A 303 27.24 -2.01 15.55
C ILE A 303 27.61 -2.53 14.14
N PRO A 304 27.75 -1.65 13.13
CA PRO A 304 27.98 -2.06 11.75
C PRO A 304 29.40 -2.56 11.49
N ASP A 305 30.36 -2.14 12.29
CA ASP A 305 31.77 -2.55 12.16
C ASP A 305 32.34 -2.94 13.53
N ARG A 306 32.46 -4.22 13.77
CA ARG A 306 33.01 -4.76 15.02
C ARG A 306 34.52 -4.65 15.12
N SER A 307 35.24 -4.28 14.06
CA SER A 307 36.68 -4.04 14.08
C SER A 307 37.04 -2.70 14.76
N LEU A 308 36.08 -1.79 14.83
CA LEU A 308 36.24 -0.50 15.51
C LEU A 308 36.00 -0.64 17.02
N SER A 309 36.61 0.26 17.76
CA SER A 309 36.33 0.45 19.18
C SER A 309 35.14 1.40 19.41
N ILE A 310 34.55 1.35 20.60
CA ILE A 310 33.46 2.28 20.97
C ILE A 310 33.96 3.73 20.96
N TYR A 311 35.21 3.95 21.30
CA TYR A 311 35.85 5.27 21.23
C TYR A 311 35.90 5.81 19.79
N GLU A 312 36.16 4.96 18.80
CA GLU A 312 36.24 5.29 17.39
C GLU A 312 34.86 5.38 16.73
N GLY A 313 33.79 4.93 17.39
CA GLY A 313 32.40 5.02 16.93
C GLY A 313 31.82 3.71 16.46
N ALA A 314 32.27 2.56 16.94
CA ALA A 314 31.68 1.25 16.64
C ALA A 314 30.17 1.21 16.90
N VAL A 315 29.71 1.92 17.95
CA VAL A 315 28.28 2.07 18.26
C VAL A 315 27.73 3.27 17.48
N ALA A 316 27.24 3.02 16.28
CA ALA A 316 26.80 4.04 15.33
C ALA A 316 25.79 5.07 15.92
N PRO A 317 24.80 4.71 16.76
CA PRO A 317 23.90 5.66 17.42
C PRO A 317 24.61 6.71 18.31
N LEU A 318 25.75 6.38 18.89
CA LEU A 318 26.51 7.28 19.74
C LEU A 318 27.55 8.08 18.94
N GLY A 319 28.04 7.52 17.84
CA GLY A 319 29.16 8.05 17.06
C GLY A 319 30.47 7.97 17.82
N LYS A 320 31.45 8.80 17.42
CA LYS A 320 32.74 8.88 18.08
C LYS A 320 32.60 9.40 19.51
N TYR A 321 33.57 9.03 20.38
CA TYR A 321 33.58 9.40 21.77
C TYR A 321 33.27 10.87 22.02
N LYS A 322 32.44 11.13 22.99
CA LYS A 322 32.09 12.44 23.52
C LYS A 322 32.07 12.36 25.05
N ASN A 323 32.45 13.43 25.71
CA ASN A 323 32.46 13.48 27.17
C ASN A 323 31.04 13.69 27.72
N VAL A 324 30.18 12.63 27.62
CA VAL A 324 28.79 12.61 28.08
C VAL A 324 28.46 11.34 28.85
N MET A 325 27.45 11.40 29.71
CA MET A 325 27.06 10.39 30.69
C MET A 325 27.01 8.96 30.12
N ILE A 326 26.47 8.76 28.91
CA ILE A 326 26.31 7.41 28.33
C ILE A 326 27.67 6.71 28.07
N PHE A 327 28.70 7.46 27.66
CA PHE A 327 30.04 6.89 27.51
C PHE A 327 30.68 6.56 28.84
N TRP A 328 30.44 7.32 29.91
CA TRP A 328 30.94 7.01 31.27
C TRP A 328 30.25 5.77 31.83
N GLN A 329 28.97 5.58 31.54
CA GLN A 329 28.24 4.36 31.92
C GLN A 329 28.82 3.13 31.23
N ILE A 330 29.08 3.22 29.91
CA ILE A 330 29.68 2.13 29.14
C ILE A 330 31.11 1.86 29.62
N GLU A 331 31.91 2.89 29.95
CA GLU A 331 33.26 2.73 30.50
C GLU A 331 33.25 1.99 31.85
N ALA A 332 32.34 2.37 32.74
CA ALA A 332 32.16 1.69 34.04
C ALA A 332 31.67 0.24 33.88
N LEU A 333 30.89 -0.05 32.84
CA LEU A 333 30.45 -1.41 32.49
C LEU A 333 31.62 -2.25 31.96
N LEU A 334 32.44 -1.70 31.08
CA LEU A 334 33.59 -2.39 30.50
C LEU A 334 34.68 -2.70 31.52
N GLU A 335 34.83 -1.88 32.58
CA GLU A 335 35.75 -2.18 33.68
C GLU A 335 35.47 -3.55 34.33
N LYS A 336 34.23 -4.01 34.37
CA LYS A 336 33.82 -5.35 34.87
C LYS A 336 34.42 -6.48 34.04
N TYR A 337 34.69 -6.22 32.75
CA TYR A 337 35.24 -7.18 31.79
C TYR A 337 36.70 -6.95 31.47
N GLU A 338 37.41 -6.16 32.31
CA GLU A 338 38.82 -5.79 32.10
C GLU A 338 39.12 -5.14 30.74
N ALA A 339 38.10 -4.49 30.17
CA ALA A 339 38.13 -3.84 28.85
C ALA A 339 37.99 -2.31 28.97
N THR A 340 38.27 -1.59 27.89
CA THR A 340 38.19 -0.13 27.84
C THR A 340 37.37 0.30 26.63
N LEU A 341 36.97 1.57 26.55
CA LEU A 341 36.30 2.15 25.36
C LEU A 341 37.16 2.06 24.09
N LYS A 342 38.49 1.84 24.19
CA LYS A 342 39.41 1.70 23.05
C LYS A 342 39.59 0.24 22.59
N THR A 343 39.04 -0.72 23.32
CA THR A 343 39.07 -2.15 22.92
C THR A 343 38.13 -2.35 21.73
N PRO A 344 38.59 -2.98 20.61
CA PRO A 344 37.72 -3.31 19.50
C PRO A 344 36.53 -4.16 19.93
N VAL A 345 35.37 -3.92 19.37
CA VAL A 345 34.14 -4.67 19.74
C VAL A 345 34.28 -6.17 19.45
N SER A 346 35.07 -6.55 18.45
CA SER A 346 35.36 -7.96 18.11
C SER A 346 36.14 -8.70 19.22
N GLU A 347 36.82 -7.99 20.10
CA GLU A 347 37.62 -8.54 21.23
C GLU A 347 36.84 -8.55 22.55
N LEU A 348 35.66 -7.92 22.59
CA LEU A 348 34.79 -7.90 23.77
C LEU A 348 34.03 -9.23 23.90
N PRO A 349 33.88 -9.73 25.17
CA PRO A 349 33.01 -10.87 25.44
C PRO A 349 31.57 -10.58 25.01
N GLU A 350 30.85 -11.60 24.52
CA GLU A 350 29.45 -11.48 24.12
C GLU A 350 28.52 -10.94 25.22
N ASP A 351 28.80 -11.29 26.47
CA ASP A 351 28.07 -10.78 27.64
C ASP A 351 28.25 -9.26 27.81
N ALA A 352 29.44 -8.74 27.56
CA ALA A 352 29.69 -7.31 27.58
C ALA A 352 28.92 -6.60 26.45
N ILE A 353 28.90 -7.17 25.25
CA ILE A 353 28.16 -6.65 24.11
C ILE A 353 26.68 -6.66 24.44
N ASN A 354 26.14 -7.74 25.00
CA ASN A 354 24.73 -7.83 25.40
C ASN A 354 24.38 -6.80 26.49
N GLU A 355 25.20 -6.61 27.48
CA GLU A 355 24.96 -5.57 28.52
C GLU A 355 25.04 -4.15 27.92
N ILE A 356 25.94 -3.89 26.97
CA ILE A 356 25.98 -2.61 26.24
C ILE A 356 24.69 -2.38 25.45
N LEU A 357 24.18 -3.40 24.80
CA LEU A 357 22.97 -3.30 23.95
C LEU A 357 21.67 -3.23 24.77
N TYR A 358 21.50 -4.10 25.75
CA TYR A 358 20.24 -4.32 26.45
C TYR A 358 20.20 -3.82 27.89
N GLY A 359 21.35 -3.40 28.46
CA GLY A 359 21.45 -2.88 29.82
C GLY A 359 22.00 -3.88 30.79
N ALA A 360 22.44 -3.38 31.95
CA ALA A 360 22.96 -4.17 33.06
C ALA A 360 21.96 -4.18 34.22
N ASP A 361 21.79 -5.36 34.86
CA ASP A 361 20.91 -5.51 36.02
C ASP A 361 21.50 -4.83 37.29
N GLU A 362 22.83 -4.66 37.36
CA GLU A 362 23.54 -4.06 38.46
C GLU A 362 23.68 -2.54 38.31
N ARG A 363 23.72 -1.83 39.42
CA ARG A 363 24.04 -0.40 39.44
C ARG A 363 25.51 -0.19 39.16
N LEU A 364 25.81 0.57 38.10
CA LEU A 364 27.19 0.92 37.74
C LEU A 364 27.70 2.08 38.60
N LYS A 365 28.95 1.96 39.06
CA LYS A 365 29.62 2.98 39.81
C LYS A 365 30.40 3.92 38.88
N ILE A 366 29.96 5.17 38.75
CA ILE A 366 30.66 6.19 37.98
C ILE A 366 31.63 6.94 38.92
N LYS A 367 32.90 7.01 38.55
CA LYS A 367 33.95 7.69 39.34
C LYS A 367 33.66 9.19 39.45
N SER A 368 33.84 9.74 40.67
CA SER A 368 33.62 11.17 40.95
C SER A 368 34.50 12.10 40.10
N SER A 369 35.68 11.65 39.68
CA SER A 369 36.57 12.39 38.78
C SER A 369 36.00 12.69 37.41
N LEU A 370 35.10 11.84 36.90
CA LEU A 370 34.43 12.00 35.57
C LEU A 370 33.27 13.02 35.60
N ILE A 371 32.61 13.11 36.76
CA ILE A 371 31.40 13.95 36.92
C ILE A 371 31.69 15.22 37.75
N HIS A 372 32.95 15.48 38.13
CA HIS A 372 33.34 16.60 38.98
C HIS A 372 32.53 16.70 40.30
N ALA A 373 32.13 15.56 40.85
CA ALA A 373 31.35 15.46 42.07
C ALA A 373 32.26 15.15 43.30
N SER A 374 31.71 15.39 44.50
CA SER A 374 32.40 15.10 45.76
C SER A 374 32.35 13.64 46.21
N SER A 375 31.52 12.83 45.54
CA SER A 375 31.33 11.39 45.82
C SER A 375 30.97 10.61 44.58
N ASP A 376 31.29 9.29 44.61
CA ASP A 376 30.92 8.38 43.50
C ASP A 376 29.39 8.28 43.35
N TYR A 377 28.95 8.14 42.12
CA TYR A 377 27.54 8.10 41.78
C TYR A 377 27.15 6.74 41.21
N PHE A 378 26.00 6.19 41.65
CA PHE A 378 25.50 4.90 41.21
C PHE A 378 24.32 5.09 40.27
N VAL A 379 24.41 4.56 39.03
CA VAL A 379 23.38 4.65 37.99
C VAL A 379 23.01 3.28 37.44
N THR A 380 21.80 3.14 36.99
CA THR A 380 21.34 1.98 36.20
C THR A 380 21.59 2.25 34.74
N TYR A 381 22.21 1.33 34.06
CA TYR A 381 22.41 1.42 32.61
C TYR A 381 21.33 0.62 31.89
N GLU A 382 20.52 1.26 31.09
CA GLU A 382 19.35 0.65 30.44
C GLU A 382 19.64 0.11 29.04
N GLY A 383 20.83 0.31 28.50
CA GLY A 383 21.24 -0.19 27.17
C GLY A 383 20.93 0.74 26.00
N ILE A 384 21.69 0.56 24.92
CA ILE A 384 21.57 1.35 23.70
C ILE A 384 20.23 1.12 23.00
N VAL A 385 19.73 -0.12 22.99
CA VAL A 385 18.45 -0.47 22.38
C VAL A 385 17.31 0.33 23.02
N LYS A 386 17.27 0.41 24.35
CA LYS A 386 16.26 1.19 25.06
C LYS A 386 16.41 2.68 24.82
N TYR A 387 17.65 3.17 24.75
CA TYR A 387 17.93 4.56 24.40
C TYR A 387 17.34 4.94 23.02
N ILE A 388 17.52 4.08 22.00
CA ILE A 388 16.94 4.30 20.67
C ILE A 388 15.40 4.21 20.71
N GLN A 389 14.84 3.25 21.47
CA GLN A 389 13.39 3.10 21.63
C GLN A 389 12.73 4.34 22.23
N MET A 390 13.36 4.95 23.25
CA MET A 390 12.87 6.21 23.84
C MET A 390 12.83 7.34 22.81
N MET A 391 13.77 7.37 21.86
CA MET A 391 13.77 8.35 20.77
C MET A 391 12.72 8.07 19.68
N GLN A 392 12.15 6.86 19.63
CA GLN A 392 11.03 6.50 18.75
C GLN A 392 9.65 6.86 19.34
N GLU A 393 9.57 7.17 20.63
CA GLU A 393 8.31 7.50 21.29
C GLU A 393 7.69 8.79 20.71
N LYS A 394 6.36 8.90 20.80
CA LYS A 394 5.61 10.05 20.26
C LYS A 394 5.97 11.40 20.85
N ASP A 395 6.51 11.38 22.08
CA ASP A 395 6.88 12.59 22.81
C ASP A 395 8.28 13.10 22.41
N ALA A 396 9.05 12.31 21.66
CA ALA A 396 10.35 12.74 21.14
C ALA A 396 10.18 13.70 19.94
N SER A 397 11.19 14.55 19.70
CA SER A 397 11.16 15.46 18.56
C SER A 397 11.14 14.71 17.23
N ALA A 398 10.54 15.28 16.18
CA ALA A 398 10.49 14.67 14.84
C ALA A 398 11.89 14.32 14.28
N THR A 399 12.90 15.10 14.65
CA THR A 399 14.31 14.84 14.28
C THR A 399 14.85 13.62 15.00
N ALA A 400 14.54 13.45 16.29
CA ALA A 400 14.96 12.29 17.08
C ALA A 400 14.26 11.00 16.59
N GLN A 401 12.97 11.06 16.27
CA GLN A 401 12.23 9.93 15.70
C GLN A 401 12.84 9.49 14.36
N LYS A 402 13.10 10.43 13.46
CA LYS A 402 13.71 10.14 12.16
C LYS A 402 15.14 9.60 12.29
N TRP A 403 15.88 10.05 13.28
CA TRP A 403 17.20 9.50 13.58
C TRP A 403 17.11 8.06 14.10
N ALA A 404 16.18 7.77 15.01
CA ALA A 404 16.00 6.44 15.56
C ALA A 404 15.47 5.42 14.52
N GLU A 405 14.69 5.87 13.53
CA GLU A 405 14.23 5.04 12.42
C GLU A 405 15.37 4.44 11.59
N GLN A 406 16.55 5.07 11.55
CA GLN A 406 17.72 4.56 10.81
C GLN A 406 18.23 3.24 11.38
N PHE A 407 18.05 3.01 12.68
CA PHE A 407 18.47 1.81 13.39
C PHE A 407 17.35 0.79 13.57
N ALA A 408 16.17 1.07 13.02
CA ALA A 408 15.04 0.16 13.08
C ALA A 408 15.04 -0.79 11.88
N LYS A 409 14.57 -2.01 12.14
CA LYS A 409 14.19 -3.01 11.14
C LYS A 409 12.76 -3.42 11.41
N THR A 410 11.95 -3.37 10.38
CA THR A 410 10.59 -3.90 10.47
C THR A 410 10.64 -5.40 10.29
N ASP A 411 10.19 -6.14 11.29
CA ASP A 411 10.18 -7.59 11.26
C ASP A 411 8.79 -8.13 11.61
N VAL A 412 8.55 -9.37 11.22
CA VAL A 412 7.28 -10.05 11.49
C VAL A 412 7.08 -10.17 13.00
N CYS A 413 5.89 -9.86 13.49
CA CYS A 413 5.58 -9.95 14.92
C CYS A 413 5.81 -11.39 15.43
N PRO A 414 6.72 -11.62 16.40
CA PRO A 414 7.05 -12.97 16.87
C PRO A 414 5.90 -13.66 17.60
N GLU A 415 4.93 -12.91 18.12
CA GLU A 415 3.78 -13.47 18.83
C GLU A 415 2.70 -13.99 17.88
N CYS A 416 2.28 -13.17 16.90
CA CYS A 416 1.22 -13.56 15.95
C CYS A 416 1.78 -14.05 14.60
N LYS A 417 3.09 -14.01 14.38
CA LYS A 417 3.76 -14.44 13.13
C LYS A 417 3.11 -13.86 11.86
N GLY A 418 2.78 -12.56 11.92
CA GLY A 418 2.13 -11.85 10.82
C GLY A 418 0.60 -11.92 10.78
N ALA A 419 -0.03 -12.75 11.60
CA ALA A 419 -1.48 -12.98 11.57
C ALA A 419 -2.32 -11.80 12.09
N ARG A 420 -1.73 -10.79 12.71
CA ARG A 420 -2.38 -9.57 13.24
C ARG A 420 -3.38 -9.81 14.38
N LEU A 421 -3.83 -11.03 14.58
CA LEU A 421 -4.87 -11.43 15.53
C LEU A 421 -4.25 -12.05 16.80
N ASN A 422 -5.04 -12.09 17.88
CA ASN A 422 -4.69 -12.75 19.12
C ASN A 422 -4.78 -14.27 18.98
N LYS A 423 -4.26 -15.00 19.99
CA LYS A 423 -4.21 -16.48 20.00
C LYS A 423 -5.60 -17.11 19.98
N GLU A 424 -6.59 -16.52 20.67
CA GLU A 424 -7.96 -17.05 20.72
C GLU A 424 -8.59 -17.04 19.33
N ALA A 425 -8.57 -15.90 18.64
CA ALA A 425 -9.14 -15.76 17.29
C ALA A 425 -8.51 -16.71 16.25
N LEU A 426 -7.20 -16.97 16.37
CA LEU A 426 -6.48 -17.87 15.46
C LEU A 426 -6.78 -19.36 15.68
N HIS A 427 -7.43 -19.72 16.81
CA HIS A 427 -7.81 -21.09 17.11
C HIS A 427 -9.29 -21.39 16.85
N PHE A 428 -10.01 -20.47 16.18
CA PHE A 428 -11.26 -20.81 15.53
C PHE A 428 -10.99 -21.31 14.11
N ARG A 429 -11.66 -22.38 13.70
CA ARG A 429 -11.51 -22.98 12.37
C ARG A 429 -12.87 -23.19 11.71
N ILE A 430 -12.88 -23.07 10.41
CA ILE A 430 -13.94 -23.55 9.53
C ILE A 430 -13.32 -24.68 8.74
N HIS A 431 -13.86 -25.89 8.89
CA HIS A 431 -13.21 -27.11 8.44
C HIS A 431 -11.77 -27.20 9.00
N ASP A 432 -10.74 -27.02 8.19
CA ASP A 432 -9.32 -27.13 8.56
C ASP A 432 -8.58 -25.78 8.70
N LYS A 433 -9.19 -24.67 8.28
CA LYS A 433 -8.54 -23.36 8.16
C LYS A 433 -9.02 -22.36 9.20
N ASN A 434 -8.10 -21.55 9.70
CA ASN A 434 -8.42 -20.34 10.46
C ASN A 434 -8.56 -19.11 9.55
N ILE A 435 -9.04 -18.00 10.09
CA ILE A 435 -9.29 -16.77 9.31
C ILE A 435 -8.01 -16.19 8.68
N TYR A 436 -6.87 -16.31 9.34
CA TYR A 436 -5.59 -15.85 8.78
C TYR A 436 -5.16 -16.70 7.59
N GLN A 437 -5.24 -18.02 7.70
CA GLN A 437 -4.91 -18.94 6.62
C GLN A 437 -5.76 -18.65 5.38
N LEU A 438 -7.08 -18.43 5.56
CA LEU A 438 -7.96 -18.05 4.45
C LEU A 438 -7.59 -16.69 3.87
N SER A 439 -7.27 -15.71 4.71
CA SER A 439 -6.92 -14.37 4.24
C SER A 439 -5.56 -14.28 3.52
N THR A 440 -4.68 -15.28 3.68
CA THR A 440 -3.37 -15.36 3.02
C THR A 440 -3.35 -16.23 1.77
N MET A 441 -4.44 -16.92 1.46
CA MET A 441 -4.62 -17.61 0.18
C MET A 441 -4.72 -16.60 -0.96
N ASP A 442 -4.27 -16.99 -2.14
CA ASP A 442 -4.56 -16.24 -3.35
C ASP A 442 -6.08 -16.26 -3.60
N ILE A 443 -6.64 -15.18 -4.18
CA ILE A 443 -8.09 -15.04 -4.37
C ILE A 443 -8.68 -16.21 -5.13
N SER A 444 -7.97 -16.73 -6.15
CA SER A 444 -8.38 -17.92 -6.89
C SER A 444 -8.46 -19.17 -6.00
N GLU A 445 -7.42 -19.44 -5.21
CA GLU A 445 -7.36 -20.57 -4.27
C GLU A 445 -8.46 -20.46 -3.20
N LEU A 446 -8.67 -19.25 -2.67
CA LEU A 446 -9.72 -18.99 -1.69
C LEU A 446 -11.13 -19.21 -2.27
N TYR A 447 -11.35 -18.76 -3.51
CA TYR A 447 -12.63 -18.96 -4.19
C TYR A 447 -12.93 -20.46 -4.37
N ASP A 448 -11.96 -21.23 -4.87
CA ASP A 448 -12.11 -22.67 -5.06
C ASP A 448 -12.35 -23.41 -3.74
N TRP A 449 -11.62 -23.06 -2.68
CA TRP A 449 -11.83 -23.63 -1.34
C TRP A 449 -13.24 -23.33 -0.83
N LEU A 450 -13.74 -22.10 -1.00
CA LEU A 450 -15.08 -21.71 -0.58
C LEU A 450 -16.20 -22.39 -1.37
N MET A 451 -15.96 -22.75 -2.63
CA MET A 451 -16.94 -23.52 -3.42
C MET A 451 -17.20 -24.91 -2.83
N HIS A 452 -16.21 -25.55 -2.21
CA HIS A 452 -16.30 -26.90 -1.67
C HIS A 452 -16.48 -26.96 -0.15
N VAL A 453 -16.32 -25.87 0.59
CA VAL A 453 -16.35 -25.87 2.07
C VAL A 453 -17.67 -26.36 2.65
N GLU A 454 -18.81 -26.15 1.97
CA GLU A 454 -20.13 -26.56 2.46
C GLU A 454 -20.28 -28.07 2.64
N GLU A 455 -19.55 -28.89 1.86
CA GLU A 455 -19.53 -30.34 1.94
C GLU A 455 -18.96 -30.82 3.29
N HIS A 456 -18.10 -30.02 3.90
CA HIS A 456 -17.40 -30.33 5.13
C HIS A 456 -18.05 -29.70 6.40
N LEU A 457 -19.10 -28.91 6.22
CA LEU A 457 -19.83 -28.27 7.34
C LEU A 457 -20.93 -29.17 7.90
N GLU A 458 -21.11 -29.15 9.23
CA GLU A 458 -22.26 -29.75 9.89
C GLU A 458 -23.57 -29.10 9.41
N SER A 459 -24.69 -29.83 9.40
CA SER A 459 -25.98 -29.34 8.85
C SER A 459 -26.40 -27.99 9.42
N LYS A 460 -26.20 -27.77 10.73
CA LYS A 460 -26.49 -26.49 11.38
C LYS A 460 -25.56 -25.36 10.89
N GLN A 461 -24.27 -25.63 10.75
CA GLN A 461 -23.29 -24.67 10.28
C GLN A 461 -23.58 -24.28 8.83
N ARG A 462 -23.95 -25.26 7.99
CA ARG A 462 -24.29 -25.04 6.58
C ARG A 462 -25.44 -24.05 6.42
N ILE A 463 -26.53 -24.22 7.18
CA ILE A 463 -27.68 -23.32 7.12
C ILE A 463 -27.27 -21.88 7.52
N ILE A 464 -26.47 -21.74 8.59
CA ILE A 464 -26.02 -20.44 9.09
C ILE A 464 -25.06 -19.76 8.11
N ALA A 465 -24.19 -20.54 7.47
CA ALA A 465 -23.14 -20.03 6.60
C ALA A 465 -23.63 -19.68 5.18
N ALA A 466 -24.75 -20.25 4.71
CA ALA A 466 -25.18 -20.20 3.30
C ALA A 466 -25.20 -18.79 2.70
N GLU A 467 -25.91 -17.85 3.32
CA GLU A 467 -25.99 -16.47 2.83
C GLU A 467 -24.65 -15.73 2.92
N ILE A 468 -23.88 -15.99 3.97
CA ILE A 468 -22.55 -15.35 4.14
C ILE A 468 -21.58 -15.86 3.08
N LEU A 469 -21.58 -17.16 2.79
CA LEU A 469 -20.74 -17.77 1.76
C LEU A 469 -21.11 -17.27 0.37
N LYS A 470 -22.39 -17.11 0.08
CA LYS A 470 -22.89 -16.53 -1.18
C LYS A 470 -22.33 -15.12 -1.40
N GLU A 471 -22.39 -14.26 -0.39
CA GLU A 471 -21.87 -12.89 -0.45
C GLU A 471 -20.35 -12.84 -0.66
N ILE A 472 -19.61 -13.70 0.05
CA ILE A 472 -18.15 -13.78 -0.11
C ILE A 472 -17.79 -14.26 -1.52
N ARG A 473 -18.44 -15.33 -2.02
CA ARG A 473 -18.19 -15.88 -3.37
C ARG A 473 -18.47 -14.85 -4.45
N THR A 474 -19.57 -14.13 -4.33
CA THR A 474 -19.93 -13.08 -5.30
C THR A 474 -18.86 -11.99 -5.36
N ARG A 475 -18.40 -11.47 -4.22
CA ARG A 475 -17.34 -10.45 -4.17
C ARG A 475 -15.98 -10.96 -4.66
N LEU A 476 -15.62 -12.20 -4.32
CA LEU A 476 -14.39 -12.83 -4.83
C LEU A 476 -14.45 -12.99 -6.35
N LYS A 477 -15.59 -13.39 -6.90
CA LYS A 477 -15.77 -13.52 -8.34
C LYS A 477 -15.49 -12.20 -9.07
N PHE A 478 -15.99 -11.08 -8.56
CA PHE A 478 -15.70 -9.77 -9.16
C PHE A 478 -14.21 -9.42 -9.13
N LEU A 479 -13.47 -9.83 -8.10
CA LEU A 479 -12.02 -9.65 -8.06
C LEU A 479 -11.31 -10.54 -9.10
N LEU A 480 -11.81 -11.76 -9.34
CA LEU A 480 -11.31 -12.65 -10.38
C LEU A 480 -11.58 -12.09 -11.78
N ASP A 481 -12.79 -11.57 -12.00
CA ASP A 481 -13.22 -11.02 -13.28
C ASP A 481 -12.38 -9.79 -13.71
N VAL A 482 -11.90 -8.97 -12.73
CA VAL A 482 -10.98 -7.86 -13.02
C VAL A 482 -9.49 -8.26 -13.03
N GLY A 483 -9.18 -9.55 -13.00
CA GLY A 483 -7.79 -10.05 -13.11
C GLY A 483 -6.93 -9.86 -11.86
N LEU A 484 -7.52 -9.96 -10.66
CA LEU A 484 -6.81 -9.85 -9.37
C LEU A 484 -6.72 -11.21 -8.65
N ASP A 485 -6.69 -12.30 -9.40
CA ASP A 485 -6.66 -13.69 -8.95
C ASP A 485 -5.45 -14.02 -8.06
N TYR A 486 -4.32 -13.36 -8.28
CA TYR A 486 -3.05 -13.56 -7.58
C TYR A 486 -2.92 -12.78 -6.25
N LEU A 487 -3.82 -11.85 -5.94
CA LEU A 487 -3.79 -11.11 -4.67
C LEU A 487 -4.30 -11.96 -3.53
N SER A 488 -3.89 -11.63 -2.30
CA SER A 488 -4.46 -12.17 -1.08
C SER A 488 -5.24 -11.11 -0.31
N LEU A 489 -6.25 -11.51 0.47
CA LEU A 489 -7.06 -10.59 1.26
C LEU A 489 -6.25 -9.88 2.36
N ASN A 490 -5.17 -10.50 2.84
CA ASN A 490 -4.28 -9.93 3.88
C ASN A 490 -3.27 -8.91 3.31
N ARG A 491 -3.16 -8.77 1.99
CA ARG A 491 -2.22 -7.82 1.38
C ARG A 491 -2.57 -6.39 1.77
N SER A 492 -1.57 -5.65 2.24
CA SER A 492 -1.72 -4.25 2.67
C SER A 492 -2.06 -3.35 1.48
N SER A 493 -3.04 -2.46 1.64
CA SER A 493 -3.41 -1.49 0.61
C SER A 493 -2.27 -0.54 0.23
N VAL A 494 -1.32 -0.30 1.14
CA VAL A 494 -0.14 0.54 0.88
C VAL A 494 0.83 -0.10 -0.11
N SER A 495 0.84 -1.45 -0.21
CA SER A 495 1.72 -2.20 -1.11
C SER A 495 1.14 -2.45 -2.50
N LEU A 496 -0.08 -1.97 -2.75
CA LEU A 496 -0.75 -2.13 -4.04
C LEU A 496 -0.24 -1.10 -5.05
N SER A 497 -0.12 -1.52 -6.30
CA SER A 497 0.06 -0.60 -7.42
C SER A 497 -1.18 0.27 -7.64
N GLY A 498 -1.02 1.37 -8.38
CA GLY A 498 -2.15 2.25 -8.74
C GLY A 498 -3.27 1.48 -9.46
N GLY A 499 -2.91 0.66 -10.44
CA GLY A 499 -3.86 -0.17 -11.20
C GLY A 499 -4.53 -1.25 -10.35
N GLU A 500 -3.80 -1.95 -9.45
CA GLU A 500 -4.39 -2.91 -8.52
C GLU A 500 -5.44 -2.25 -7.62
N SER A 501 -5.11 -1.08 -7.04
CA SER A 501 -6.02 -0.33 -6.17
C SER A 501 -7.28 0.13 -6.91
N GLN A 502 -7.13 0.57 -8.15
CA GLN A 502 -8.23 0.99 -9.01
C GLN A 502 -9.16 -0.18 -9.35
N ARG A 503 -8.60 -1.33 -9.72
CA ARG A 503 -9.39 -2.55 -10.03
C ARG A 503 -10.11 -3.11 -8.80
N ILE A 504 -9.51 -3.04 -7.61
CA ILE A 504 -10.21 -3.39 -6.37
C ILE A 504 -11.43 -2.50 -6.16
N ARG A 505 -11.31 -1.19 -6.40
CA ARG A 505 -12.45 -0.27 -6.31
C ARG A 505 -13.50 -0.59 -7.38
N LEU A 506 -13.08 -0.87 -8.61
CA LEU A 506 -13.99 -1.28 -9.67
C LEU A 506 -14.77 -2.55 -9.30
N ALA A 507 -14.09 -3.60 -8.84
CA ALA A 507 -14.73 -4.83 -8.38
C ALA A 507 -15.72 -4.59 -7.23
N THR A 508 -15.38 -3.70 -6.30
CA THR A 508 -16.29 -3.32 -5.20
C THR A 508 -17.53 -2.59 -5.71
N GLN A 509 -17.39 -1.72 -6.72
CA GLN A 509 -18.51 -1.00 -7.32
C GLN A 509 -19.42 -1.92 -8.13
N ILE A 510 -18.86 -2.83 -8.93
CA ILE A 510 -19.65 -3.88 -9.62
C ILE A 510 -20.42 -4.70 -8.59
N GLY A 511 -19.77 -5.07 -7.48
CA GLY A 511 -20.37 -5.80 -6.38
C GLY A 511 -21.51 -5.08 -5.65
N SER A 512 -21.58 -3.75 -5.74
CA SER A 512 -22.66 -2.96 -5.15
C SER A 512 -23.97 -3.08 -5.91
N GLN A 513 -23.94 -3.57 -7.16
CA GLN A 513 -25.10 -3.72 -8.06
C GLN A 513 -25.94 -2.43 -8.21
N LEU A 514 -25.31 -1.28 -8.11
CA LEU A 514 -25.97 0.00 -8.35
C LEU A 514 -26.36 0.13 -9.82
N VAL A 515 -27.52 0.69 -10.06
CA VAL A 515 -28.07 0.94 -11.40
C VAL A 515 -28.30 2.42 -11.63
N ASN A 516 -28.29 2.84 -12.89
CA ASN A 516 -28.48 4.24 -13.29
C ASN A 516 -27.43 5.20 -12.70
N VAL A 517 -26.19 4.74 -12.58
CA VAL A 517 -25.03 5.49 -12.13
C VAL A 517 -24.13 5.81 -13.32
N LEU A 518 -23.47 6.96 -13.29
CA LEU A 518 -22.40 7.32 -14.22
C LEU A 518 -21.05 7.03 -13.57
N TYR A 519 -20.35 6.02 -14.07
CA TYR A 519 -18.99 5.69 -13.68
C TYR A 519 -18.00 6.40 -14.60
N ILE A 520 -16.98 7.03 -13.99
CA ILE A 520 -15.87 7.66 -14.74
C ILE A 520 -14.57 7.07 -14.26
N LEU A 521 -13.82 6.43 -15.17
CA LEU A 521 -12.58 5.72 -14.88
C LEU A 521 -11.39 6.40 -15.58
N ASP A 522 -10.26 6.46 -14.89
CA ASP A 522 -9.01 7.02 -15.39
C ASP A 522 -8.03 5.89 -15.71
N GLU A 523 -7.82 5.61 -16.99
CA GLU A 523 -6.84 4.64 -17.51
C GLU A 523 -6.85 3.28 -16.78
N PRO A 524 -7.97 2.55 -16.73
CA PRO A 524 -8.07 1.32 -15.93
C PRO A 524 -7.24 0.14 -16.47
N SER A 525 -6.77 0.19 -17.72
CA SER A 525 -5.92 -0.83 -18.35
C SER A 525 -4.45 -0.77 -17.92
N ILE A 526 -4.04 0.23 -17.13
CA ILE A 526 -2.66 0.43 -16.72
C ILE A 526 -2.07 -0.78 -16.02
N GLY A 527 -0.85 -1.17 -16.43
CA GLY A 527 -0.10 -2.28 -15.84
C GLY A 527 -0.74 -3.65 -16.10
N LEU A 528 -1.66 -3.75 -17.06
CA LEU A 528 -2.28 -5.00 -17.47
C LEU A 528 -1.56 -5.63 -18.64
N HIS A 529 -1.35 -6.94 -18.53
CA HIS A 529 -1.08 -7.78 -19.67
C HIS A 529 -2.32 -7.86 -20.58
N GLN A 530 -2.16 -8.05 -21.89
CA GLN A 530 -3.28 -8.12 -22.84
C GLN A 530 -4.35 -9.15 -22.45
N ARG A 531 -3.95 -10.30 -21.90
CA ARG A 531 -4.89 -11.29 -21.35
C ARG A 531 -5.85 -10.69 -20.31
N ASP A 532 -5.31 -9.89 -19.40
CA ASP A 532 -6.07 -9.34 -18.28
C ASP A 532 -6.89 -8.12 -18.73
N ASN A 533 -6.44 -7.42 -19.78
CA ASN A 533 -7.17 -6.31 -20.40
C ASN A 533 -8.51 -6.78 -21.00
N ILE A 534 -8.55 -7.93 -21.65
CA ILE A 534 -9.78 -8.53 -22.17
C ILE A 534 -10.80 -8.78 -21.03
N ARG A 535 -10.32 -9.27 -19.87
CA ARG A 535 -11.19 -9.48 -18.70
C ARG A 535 -11.77 -8.16 -18.17
N LEU A 536 -10.93 -7.14 -18.08
CA LEU A 536 -11.34 -5.81 -17.67
C LEU A 536 -12.42 -5.22 -18.60
N ILE A 537 -12.24 -5.32 -19.94
CA ILE A 537 -13.22 -4.86 -20.91
C ILE A 537 -14.57 -5.55 -20.70
N ASN A 538 -14.58 -6.87 -20.48
CA ASN A 538 -15.80 -7.62 -20.21
C ASN A 538 -16.48 -7.14 -18.91
N SER A 539 -15.72 -6.91 -17.85
CA SER A 539 -16.25 -6.39 -16.58
C SER A 539 -16.88 -5.00 -16.73
N LEU A 540 -16.30 -4.12 -17.57
CA LEU A 540 -16.87 -2.80 -17.86
C LEU A 540 -18.16 -2.91 -18.68
N LYS A 541 -18.23 -3.87 -19.61
CA LYS A 541 -19.46 -4.16 -20.35
C LYS A 541 -20.56 -4.72 -19.44
N GLU A 542 -20.21 -5.61 -18.51
CA GLU A 542 -21.16 -6.10 -17.49
C GLU A 542 -21.69 -4.95 -16.62
N LEU A 543 -20.81 -4.02 -16.20
CA LEU A 543 -21.21 -2.84 -15.42
C LEU A 543 -22.18 -1.94 -16.22
N ARG A 544 -21.95 -1.75 -17.51
CA ARG A 544 -22.88 -1.07 -18.43
C ARG A 544 -24.21 -1.82 -18.54
N ASP A 545 -24.16 -3.12 -18.74
CA ASP A 545 -25.35 -3.96 -18.98
C ASP A 545 -26.26 -4.06 -17.74
N LEU A 546 -25.75 -3.76 -16.56
CA LEU A 546 -26.55 -3.53 -15.35
C LEU A 546 -27.41 -2.25 -15.41
N GLY A 547 -27.34 -1.47 -16.50
CA GLY A 547 -28.10 -0.22 -16.68
C GLY A 547 -27.33 1.03 -16.26
N ASN A 548 -26.01 1.00 -16.27
CA ASN A 548 -25.14 2.12 -15.95
C ASN A 548 -24.56 2.78 -17.20
N SER A 549 -24.09 4.02 -17.06
CA SER A 549 -23.26 4.68 -18.05
C SER A 549 -21.80 4.60 -17.60
N VAL A 550 -20.89 4.27 -18.50
CA VAL A 550 -19.46 4.11 -18.17
C VAL A 550 -18.63 5.00 -19.10
N ILE A 551 -17.93 5.98 -18.55
CA ILE A 551 -16.96 6.81 -19.28
C ILE A 551 -15.57 6.39 -18.86
N VAL A 552 -14.71 6.09 -19.83
CA VAL A 552 -13.32 5.67 -19.59
C VAL A 552 -12.39 6.61 -20.33
N VAL A 553 -11.45 7.23 -19.63
CA VAL A 553 -10.33 7.92 -20.26
C VAL A 553 -9.27 6.87 -20.57
N GLU A 554 -8.98 6.61 -21.84
CA GLU A 554 -8.13 5.50 -22.24
C GLU A 554 -7.33 5.75 -23.54
N HIS A 555 -6.24 4.97 -23.67
CA HIS A 555 -5.36 4.95 -24.82
C HIS A 555 -5.19 3.54 -25.42
N ASP A 556 -5.76 2.54 -24.80
CA ASP A 556 -5.66 1.15 -25.24
C ASP A 556 -6.52 0.90 -26.49
N LYS A 557 -5.93 0.22 -27.49
CA LYS A 557 -6.58 -0.08 -28.78
C LYS A 557 -7.80 -0.95 -28.61
N ASP A 558 -7.68 -2.01 -27.79
CA ASP A 558 -8.76 -3.00 -27.64
C ASP A 558 -9.94 -2.40 -26.88
N MET A 559 -9.65 -1.54 -25.88
CA MET A 559 -10.68 -0.80 -25.15
C MET A 559 -11.44 0.16 -26.08
N MET A 560 -10.75 0.91 -26.94
CA MET A 560 -11.39 1.82 -27.90
C MET A 560 -12.27 1.07 -28.91
N LEU A 561 -11.79 -0.05 -29.44
CA LEU A 561 -12.53 -0.86 -30.40
C LEU A 561 -13.72 -1.61 -29.77
N ALA A 562 -13.66 -1.89 -28.47
CA ALA A 562 -14.71 -2.57 -27.73
C ALA A 562 -15.79 -1.62 -27.17
N ALA A 563 -15.58 -0.30 -27.24
CA ALA A 563 -16.51 0.72 -26.76
C ALA A 563 -17.77 0.82 -27.65
N ASP A 564 -18.85 1.32 -27.09
CA ASP A 564 -20.07 1.67 -27.84
C ASP A 564 -19.92 3.06 -28.49
N TYR A 565 -19.16 3.95 -27.86
CA TYR A 565 -18.95 5.33 -28.30
C TYR A 565 -17.55 5.80 -27.99
N VAL A 566 -16.94 6.54 -28.90
CA VAL A 566 -15.57 7.07 -28.74
C VAL A 566 -15.58 8.58 -28.95
N VAL A 567 -14.91 9.31 -28.08
CA VAL A 567 -14.66 10.75 -28.17
C VAL A 567 -13.16 10.97 -28.28
N ASP A 568 -12.69 11.49 -29.41
CA ASP A 568 -11.28 11.79 -29.65
C ASP A 568 -11.02 13.28 -29.43
N MET A 569 -10.10 13.58 -28.49
CA MET A 569 -9.74 14.95 -28.07
C MET A 569 -8.45 15.39 -28.74
N GLY A 570 -8.46 16.57 -29.33
CA GLY A 570 -7.28 17.06 -30.04
C GLY A 570 -7.40 18.53 -30.48
N PRO A 571 -6.85 18.89 -31.64
CA PRO A 571 -5.98 18.06 -32.52
C PRO A 571 -4.56 17.84 -31.99
N LYS A 572 -4.10 18.64 -30.99
CA LYS A 572 -2.78 18.57 -30.38
C LYS A 572 -2.89 18.70 -28.85
N ALA A 573 -1.77 18.87 -28.17
CA ALA A 573 -1.71 19.02 -26.73
C ALA A 573 -1.75 20.49 -26.27
N GLY A 574 -2.14 20.72 -25.01
CA GLY A 574 -2.15 22.04 -24.35
C GLY A 574 -3.04 23.06 -25.06
N ARG A 575 -2.52 24.26 -25.37
CA ARG A 575 -3.30 25.32 -26.01
C ARG A 575 -3.77 24.99 -27.42
N LEU A 576 -3.13 24.04 -28.09
CA LEU A 576 -3.49 23.57 -29.44
C LEU A 576 -4.42 22.36 -29.40
N GLY A 577 -4.74 21.87 -28.20
CA GLY A 577 -5.76 20.88 -27.92
C GLY A 577 -7.08 21.50 -27.47
N GLY A 578 -7.88 20.72 -26.77
CA GLY A 578 -9.10 21.18 -26.13
C GLY A 578 -10.31 21.23 -27.06
N GLU A 579 -10.28 20.53 -28.19
CA GLU A 579 -11.40 20.38 -29.13
C GLU A 579 -11.80 18.90 -29.24
N VAL A 580 -13.06 18.62 -29.52
CA VAL A 580 -13.52 17.29 -29.92
C VAL A 580 -13.27 17.17 -31.43
N VAL A 581 -12.32 16.30 -31.81
CA VAL A 581 -11.98 16.09 -33.22
C VAL A 581 -12.80 14.97 -33.86
N PHE A 582 -13.35 14.08 -33.01
CA PHE A 582 -14.29 13.05 -33.43
C PHE A 582 -15.19 12.65 -32.24
N ALA A 583 -16.44 12.34 -32.50
CA ALA A 583 -17.38 11.74 -31.58
C ALA A 583 -18.32 10.83 -32.35
N GLY A 584 -18.39 9.53 -32.01
CA GLY A 584 -19.18 8.56 -32.76
C GLY A 584 -18.82 7.12 -32.40
N THR A 585 -19.27 6.15 -33.19
CA THR A 585 -18.92 4.74 -32.97
C THR A 585 -17.47 4.43 -33.38
N PRO A 586 -16.84 3.37 -32.82
CA PRO A 586 -15.50 2.95 -33.26
C PRO A 586 -15.40 2.69 -34.77
N GLU A 587 -16.43 2.14 -35.38
CA GLU A 587 -16.49 1.85 -36.82
C GLU A 587 -16.48 3.13 -37.67
N GLU A 588 -17.14 4.18 -37.22
CA GLU A 588 -17.11 5.50 -37.84
C GLU A 588 -15.73 6.15 -37.66
N MET A 589 -15.15 6.01 -36.48
CA MET A 589 -13.81 6.52 -36.19
C MET A 589 -12.75 5.97 -37.14
N LEU A 590 -12.77 4.68 -37.44
CA LEU A 590 -11.82 4.02 -38.36
C LEU A 590 -11.87 4.62 -39.79
N LYS A 591 -12.96 5.26 -40.18
CA LYS A 591 -13.13 5.91 -41.48
C LYS A 591 -12.60 7.34 -41.51
N THR A 592 -12.28 7.93 -40.35
CA THR A 592 -11.80 9.30 -40.26
C THR A 592 -10.29 9.41 -40.51
N SER A 593 -9.76 10.63 -40.53
CA SER A 593 -8.34 10.92 -40.69
C SER A 593 -7.72 11.52 -39.41
N THR A 594 -8.34 11.33 -38.25
CA THR A 594 -7.74 11.80 -36.98
C THR A 594 -6.45 11.03 -36.70
N LEU A 595 -5.58 11.60 -35.87
CA LEU A 595 -4.31 10.95 -35.55
C LEU A 595 -4.54 9.57 -34.89
N THR A 596 -5.48 9.48 -33.96
CA THR A 596 -5.86 8.23 -33.31
C THR A 596 -6.37 7.20 -34.32
N SER A 597 -7.26 7.61 -35.25
CA SER A 597 -7.77 6.74 -36.29
C SER A 597 -6.66 6.20 -37.23
N GLN A 598 -5.65 7.01 -37.56
CA GLN A 598 -4.54 6.55 -38.39
C GLN A 598 -3.71 5.44 -37.73
N TYR A 599 -3.57 5.44 -36.39
CA TYR A 599 -2.93 4.35 -35.66
C TYR A 599 -3.87 3.12 -35.59
N LEU A 600 -5.15 3.32 -35.30
CA LEU A 600 -6.11 2.20 -35.19
C LEU A 600 -6.28 1.42 -36.49
N ASN A 601 -6.34 2.12 -37.64
CA ASN A 601 -6.49 1.50 -38.97
C ASN A 601 -5.15 1.08 -39.62
N GLY A 602 -4.02 1.23 -38.92
CA GLY A 602 -2.71 0.79 -39.36
C GLY A 602 -2.03 1.66 -40.43
N LYS A 603 -2.58 2.84 -40.75
CA LYS A 603 -1.92 3.81 -41.66
C LYS A 603 -0.66 4.41 -41.04
N MET A 604 -0.65 4.58 -39.71
CA MET A 604 0.53 4.91 -38.93
C MET A 604 0.85 3.75 -38.01
N LYS A 605 2.12 3.38 -37.91
CA LYS A 605 2.59 2.29 -37.06
C LYS A 605 3.87 2.70 -36.36
N ILE A 606 4.15 2.11 -35.22
CA ILE A 606 5.47 2.14 -34.60
C ILE A 606 6.26 0.99 -35.21
N GLU A 607 7.24 1.35 -36.06
CA GLU A 607 7.98 0.39 -36.88
C GLU A 607 8.96 -0.44 -36.03
N VAL A 608 9.03 -1.73 -36.32
CA VAL A 608 10.03 -2.64 -35.73
C VAL A 608 11.39 -2.36 -36.36
N PRO A 609 12.50 -2.31 -35.57
CA PRO A 609 13.84 -2.18 -36.14
C PRO A 609 14.15 -3.33 -37.10
N ALA A 610 14.70 -2.97 -38.28
CA ALA A 610 15.09 -3.98 -39.29
C ALA A 610 16.16 -4.93 -38.79
N GLU A 611 17.05 -4.46 -37.92
CA GLU A 611 18.08 -5.27 -37.27
C GLU A 611 18.08 -4.99 -35.75
N ARG A 612 18.17 -6.05 -34.95
CA ARG A 612 18.30 -5.95 -33.49
C ARG A 612 19.75 -5.64 -33.12
N ARG A 613 19.96 -4.77 -32.12
CA ARG A 613 21.30 -4.43 -31.62
C ARG A 613 21.98 -5.67 -31.02
N LYS A 614 23.25 -5.87 -31.37
CA LYS A 614 24.03 -6.98 -30.80
C LYS A 614 24.50 -6.72 -29.37
N GLY A 615 24.44 -5.46 -28.91
CA GLY A 615 24.99 -5.05 -27.64
C GLY A 615 26.52 -4.94 -27.64
N ASN A 616 27.10 -4.84 -26.47
CA ASN A 616 28.58 -4.71 -26.33
C ASN A 616 29.28 -6.05 -25.99
N GLY A 617 28.59 -7.15 -26.05
CA GLY A 617 29.08 -8.51 -25.75
C GLY A 617 29.31 -8.80 -24.25
N LYS A 618 28.89 -7.91 -23.36
CA LYS A 618 28.96 -8.05 -21.91
C LYS A 618 27.58 -8.19 -21.33
N SER A 619 27.47 -8.89 -20.21
CA SER A 619 26.18 -9.13 -19.53
C SER A 619 26.31 -8.91 -18.03
N LEU A 620 25.21 -8.47 -17.43
CA LEU A 620 25.00 -8.47 -16.00
C LEU A 620 24.17 -9.71 -15.66
N TRP A 621 24.63 -10.54 -14.72
CA TRP A 621 23.94 -11.75 -14.30
C TRP A 621 23.43 -11.62 -12.88
N LEU A 622 22.15 -11.84 -12.67
CA LEU A 622 21.54 -12.01 -11.36
C LEU A 622 21.22 -13.47 -11.12
N ARG A 623 21.83 -14.08 -10.11
CA ARG A 623 21.71 -15.51 -9.78
C ARG A 623 20.81 -15.72 -8.57
N GLY A 624 19.94 -16.72 -8.65
CA GLY A 624 19.15 -17.23 -7.53
C GLY A 624 18.21 -16.22 -6.86
N ALA A 625 17.59 -15.33 -7.62
CA ALA A 625 16.65 -14.37 -7.06
C ALA A 625 15.41 -15.07 -6.48
N ARG A 626 15.12 -14.86 -5.17
CA ARG A 626 14.10 -15.62 -4.39
C ARG A 626 13.12 -14.74 -3.61
N GLY A 627 13.07 -13.45 -3.88
CA GLY A 627 12.17 -12.55 -3.18
C GLY A 627 10.69 -12.78 -3.53
N ASN A 628 9.80 -12.58 -2.59
CA ASN A 628 8.34 -12.69 -2.76
C ASN A 628 7.94 -14.01 -3.46
N ASN A 629 7.46 -13.93 -4.71
CA ASN A 629 7.05 -15.11 -5.48
C ASN A 629 8.14 -15.70 -6.39
N LEU A 630 9.33 -15.11 -6.45
CA LEU A 630 10.43 -15.61 -7.29
C LEU A 630 10.94 -16.96 -6.81
N LYS A 631 11.16 -17.89 -7.75
CA LYS A 631 11.50 -19.29 -7.48
C LYS A 631 12.98 -19.62 -7.72
N GLY A 632 13.90 -18.70 -7.30
CA GLY A 632 15.34 -18.91 -7.48
C GLY A 632 15.74 -18.78 -8.94
N VAL A 633 15.37 -17.67 -9.57
CA VAL A 633 15.62 -17.45 -11.01
C VAL A 633 16.99 -16.85 -11.27
N ASP A 634 17.61 -17.37 -12.33
CA ASP A 634 18.83 -16.83 -12.92
C ASP A 634 18.48 -16.03 -14.16
N VAL A 635 18.88 -14.74 -14.19
CA VAL A 635 18.54 -13.84 -15.28
C VAL A 635 19.76 -13.12 -15.83
N GLU A 636 19.89 -13.14 -17.15
CA GLU A 636 20.89 -12.41 -17.91
C GLU A 636 20.34 -11.08 -18.41
N PHE A 637 21.08 -10.00 -18.19
CA PHE A 637 20.82 -8.68 -18.76
C PHE A 637 21.96 -8.29 -19.69
N PRO A 638 21.84 -8.52 -21.02
CA PRO A 638 22.88 -8.17 -21.98
C PRO A 638 23.03 -6.64 -22.09
N LEU A 639 24.25 -6.13 -21.90
CA LEU A 639 24.52 -4.71 -21.85
C LEU A 639 24.56 -4.04 -23.24
N GLY A 640 24.22 -2.73 -23.30
CA GLY A 640 24.14 -1.98 -24.55
C GLY A 640 22.90 -2.31 -25.39
N LYS A 641 21.83 -2.76 -24.77
CA LYS A 641 20.56 -3.12 -25.42
C LYS A 641 19.35 -2.45 -24.74
N LEU A 642 18.24 -2.41 -25.47
CA LEU A 642 16.91 -2.15 -24.94
C LEU A 642 16.32 -3.49 -24.48
N ILE A 643 16.21 -3.69 -23.17
CA ILE A 643 15.70 -4.90 -22.55
C ILE A 643 14.29 -4.64 -22.08
N CYS A 644 13.33 -5.48 -22.47
CA CYS A 644 11.97 -5.41 -22.00
C CYS A 644 11.67 -6.59 -21.06
N VAL A 645 11.25 -6.30 -19.83
CA VAL A 645 10.79 -7.31 -18.86
C VAL A 645 9.27 -7.34 -18.88
N THR A 646 8.71 -8.45 -19.33
CA THR A 646 7.29 -8.63 -19.59
C THR A 646 6.72 -9.86 -18.88
N GLY A 647 5.42 -10.11 -19.01
CA GLY A 647 4.69 -11.19 -18.37
C GLY A 647 3.40 -10.73 -17.72
N VAL A 648 2.54 -11.67 -17.31
CA VAL A 648 1.24 -11.35 -16.70
C VAL A 648 1.35 -10.53 -15.43
N SER A 649 0.25 -9.89 -15.02
CA SER A 649 0.21 -9.11 -13.77
C SER A 649 0.53 -10.02 -12.58
N GLY A 650 1.36 -9.54 -11.63
CA GLY A 650 1.78 -10.34 -10.47
C GLY A 650 2.79 -11.45 -10.74
N SER A 651 3.36 -11.60 -11.96
CA SER A 651 4.34 -12.65 -12.31
C SER A 651 5.73 -12.49 -11.66
N GLY A 652 5.99 -11.37 -10.98
CA GLY A 652 7.25 -11.12 -10.26
C GLY A 652 8.20 -10.13 -10.94
N LYS A 653 7.80 -9.43 -12.00
CA LYS A 653 8.61 -8.44 -12.74
C LYS A 653 9.20 -7.35 -11.83
N SER A 654 8.32 -6.67 -11.08
CA SER A 654 8.76 -5.59 -10.16
C SER A 654 9.61 -6.14 -9.02
N THR A 655 9.32 -7.33 -8.53
CA THR A 655 10.14 -8.03 -7.53
C THR A 655 11.55 -8.30 -8.05
N LEU A 656 11.68 -8.77 -9.30
CA LEU A 656 12.98 -9.03 -9.92
C LEU A 656 13.79 -7.74 -10.12
N ILE A 657 13.15 -6.69 -10.66
CA ILE A 657 13.84 -5.47 -11.07
C ILE A 657 13.88 -4.44 -9.94
N ASN A 658 12.72 -4.02 -9.39
CA ASN A 658 12.63 -2.90 -8.45
C ASN A 658 13.03 -3.29 -7.02
N ASP A 659 12.71 -4.53 -6.59
CA ASP A 659 12.95 -4.96 -5.22
C ASP A 659 14.24 -5.78 -5.06
N THR A 660 14.83 -6.28 -6.16
CA THR A 660 16.06 -7.07 -6.12
C THR A 660 17.19 -6.39 -6.87
N LEU A 661 17.13 -6.27 -8.22
CA LEU A 661 18.23 -5.74 -9.04
C LEU A 661 18.55 -4.27 -8.71
N GLN A 662 17.55 -3.40 -8.67
CA GLN A 662 17.74 -1.96 -8.46
C GLN A 662 18.37 -1.65 -7.08
N PRO A 663 17.94 -2.25 -5.94
CA PRO A 663 18.60 -2.07 -4.66
C PRO A 663 20.05 -2.56 -4.66
N ILE A 664 20.37 -3.70 -5.28
CA ILE A 664 21.74 -4.20 -5.41
C ILE A 664 22.63 -3.16 -6.10
N LEU A 665 22.20 -2.68 -7.27
CA LEU A 665 22.94 -1.66 -8.01
C LEU A 665 23.07 -0.34 -7.23
N SER A 666 22.01 0.07 -6.54
CA SER A 666 22.02 1.29 -5.72
C SER A 666 22.92 1.18 -4.50
N GLN A 667 23.00 0.02 -3.86
CA GLN A 667 23.95 -0.23 -2.78
C GLN A 667 25.39 -0.14 -3.29
N HIS A 668 25.67 -0.77 -4.43
CA HIS A 668 27.02 -0.79 -5.01
C HIS A 668 27.50 0.61 -5.42
N PHE A 669 26.70 1.38 -6.16
CA PHE A 669 27.12 2.67 -6.71
C PHE A 669 26.91 3.87 -5.77
N TYR A 670 25.88 3.82 -4.91
CA TYR A 670 25.45 4.98 -4.10
C TYR A 670 25.44 4.72 -2.60
N ARG A 671 25.83 3.53 -2.15
CA ARG A 671 25.77 3.10 -0.72
C ARG A 671 24.36 3.29 -0.14
N SER A 672 23.34 2.96 -0.93
CA SER A 672 21.94 3.02 -0.51
C SER A 672 21.71 2.08 0.68
N LEU A 673 20.86 2.49 1.62
CA LEU A 673 20.47 1.67 2.78
C LEU A 673 19.31 0.71 2.46
N GLN A 674 18.79 0.75 1.24
CA GLN A 674 17.71 -0.15 0.82
C GLN A 674 18.27 -1.56 0.64
N GLU A 675 17.75 -2.50 1.42
CA GLU A 675 18.16 -3.90 1.31
C GLU A 675 17.48 -4.58 0.12
N PRO A 676 18.23 -5.30 -0.72
CA PRO A 676 17.64 -6.11 -1.80
C PRO A 676 16.93 -7.34 -1.22
N LEU A 677 15.96 -7.86 -1.95
CA LEU A 677 15.39 -9.15 -1.64
C LEU A 677 16.41 -10.28 -1.85
N PRO A 678 16.21 -11.48 -1.24
CA PRO A 678 17.21 -12.55 -1.25
C PRO A 678 17.61 -12.99 -2.66
N TYR A 679 18.93 -13.10 -2.88
CA TYR A 679 19.55 -13.58 -4.13
C TYR A 679 20.87 -14.30 -3.77
N ASP A 680 21.44 -15.04 -4.71
CA ASP A 680 22.70 -15.77 -4.48
C ASP A 680 23.93 -14.95 -4.86
N ALA A 681 23.97 -14.40 -6.07
CA ALA A 681 25.10 -13.63 -6.58
C ALA A 681 24.70 -12.64 -7.67
N ILE A 682 25.55 -11.64 -7.89
CA ILE A 682 25.49 -10.74 -9.04
C ILE A 682 26.87 -10.66 -9.68
N GLU A 683 26.93 -10.76 -11.02
CA GLU A 683 28.16 -10.76 -11.82
C GLU A 683 28.08 -9.65 -12.86
N GLY A 684 29.20 -9.01 -13.22
CA GLY A 684 29.29 -8.01 -14.29
C GLY A 684 29.09 -6.58 -13.84
N LEU A 685 29.12 -6.29 -12.53
CA LEU A 685 29.02 -4.92 -11.98
C LEU A 685 30.16 -4.00 -12.49
N GLU A 686 31.33 -4.55 -12.79
CA GLU A 686 32.49 -3.82 -13.30
C GLU A 686 32.29 -3.20 -14.72
N TYR A 687 31.28 -3.63 -15.43
CA TYR A 687 30.96 -3.09 -16.77
C TYR A 687 30.03 -1.88 -16.72
N ILE A 688 29.52 -1.54 -15.54
CA ILE A 688 28.56 -0.47 -15.29
C ILE A 688 29.22 0.60 -14.41
N ASP A 689 28.89 1.86 -14.62
CA ASP A 689 29.40 2.97 -13.79
C ASP A 689 28.29 3.72 -13.05
N LYS A 690 27.04 3.57 -13.46
CA LYS A 690 25.91 4.28 -12.88
C LYS A 690 24.60 3.53 -13.12
N VAL A 691 23.69 3.61 -12.16
CA VAL A 691 22.28 3.20 -12.32
C VAL A 691 21.37 4.42 -12.17
N VAL A 692 20.34 4.48 -12.99
CA VAL A 692 19.30 5.54 -12.95
C VAL A 692 17.95 4.87 -12.92
N ASN A 693 17.23 5.04 -11.82
CA ASN A 693 15.85 4.58 -11.69
C ASN A 693 14.88 5.71 -12.05
N VAL A 694 13.99 5.46 -13.00
CA VAL A 694 12.97 6.38 -13.48
C VAL A 694 11.60 5.78 -13.21
N ASP A 695 11.09 6.01 -12.00
CA ASP A 695 9.80 5.55 -11.53
C ASP A 695 8.68 6.59 -11.69
N GLN A 696 7.45 6.19 -11.49
CA GLN A 696 6.26 7.05 -11.58
C GLN A 696 6.04 7.94 -10.34
N SER A 697 6.93 7.91 -9.36
CA SER A 697 6.77 8.71 -8.14
C SER A 697 6.78 10.22 -8.47
N PRO A 698 6.01 11.05 -7.76
CA PRO A 698 5.97 12.49 -7.98
C PRO A 698 7.36 13.13 -7.85
N LEU A 699 7.61 14.19 -8.62
CA LEU A 699 8.87 14.97 -8.57
C LEU A 699 9.13 15.61 -7.19
N GLY A 700 8.12 15.70 -6.35
CA GLY A 700 8.19 16.21 -5.00
C GLY A 700 6.80 16.25 -4.35
N ARG A 701 6.80 16.32 -3.03
CA ARG A 701 5.57 16.24 -2.20
C ARG A 701 4.88 17.59 -1.99
N THR A 702 5.46 18.67 -2.47
CA THR A 702 4.95 20.03 -2.23
C THR A 702 4.66 20.77 -3.54
N PRO A 703 3.70 21.70 -3.55
CA PRO A 703 3.41 22.54 -4.72
C PRO A 703 4.59 23.40 -5.21
N ARG A 704 5.66 23.50 -4.43
CA ARG A 704 6.89 24.22 -4.78
C ARG A 704 7.78 23.45 -5.74
N SER A 705 7.69 22.13 -5.75
CA SER A 705 8.37 21.29 -6.73
C SER A 705 7.70 21.44 -8.08
N ASN A 706 8.49 21.64 -9.12
CA ASN A 706 8.01 21.84 -10.50
C ASN A 706 9.09 21.41 -11.51
N PRO A 707 8.78 21.26 -12.81
CA PRO A 707 9.75 20.86 -13.83
C PRO A 707 11.00 21.74 -13.86
N ALA A 708 10.85 23.06 -13.71
CA ALA A 708 11.99 23.98 -13.75
C ALA A 708 12.95 23.78 -12.57
N THR A 709 12.43 23.50 -11.37
CA THR A 709 13.27 23.25 -10.18
C THR A 709 13.94 21.89 -10.25
N TYR A 710 13.23 20.87 -10.72
CA TYR A 710 13.74 19.50 -10.79
C TYR A 710 14.89 19.36 -11.81
N THR A 711 14.74 19.93 -13.00
CA THR A 711 15.79 19.95 -14.05
C THR A 711 16.94 20.88 -13.73
N GLY A 712 16.83 21.69 -12.67
CA GLY A 712 17.82 22.70 -12.30
C GLY A 712 17.86 23.94 -13.22
N VAL A 713 17.01 24.02 -14.24
CA VAL A 713 16.96 25.18 -15.16
C VAL A 713 16.52 26.46 -14.43
N PHE A 714 15.75 26.33 -13.35
CA PHE A 714 15.32 27.48 -12.56
C PHE A 714 16.48 28.26 -11.93
N SER A 715 17.60 27.60 -11.62
CA SER A 715 18.81 28.27 -11.14
C SER A 715 19.41 29.15 -12.21
N ASP A 716 19.45 28.70 -13.47
CA ASP A 716 19.97 29.46 -14.59
C ASP A 716 19.05 30.64 -14.91
N ILE A 717 17.72 30.42 -14.85
CA ILE A 717 16.73 31.51 -15.02
C ILE A 717 16.92 32.59 -13.95
N ARG A 718 17.06 32.21 -12.68
CA ARG A 718 17.34 33.20 -11.61
C ARG A 718 18.62 33.98 -11.84
N ASN A 719 19.68 33.33 -12.27
CA ASN A 719 20.96 34.00 -12.59
C ASN A 719 20.81 34.98 -13.75
N LEU A 720 20.02 34.63 -14.77
CA LEU A 720 19.69 35.56 -15.87
C LEU A 720 19.01 36.81 -15.34
N PHE A 721 17.98 36.67 -14.47
CA PHE A 721 17.25 37.80 -13.90
C PHE A 721 18.12 38.67 -13.00
N VAL A 722 19.05 38.09 -12.24
CA VAL A 722 20.05 38.86 -11.45
C VAL A 722 20.97 39.67 -12.35
N GLY A 723 21.29 39.17 -13.54
CA GLY A 723 22.14 39.86 -14.54
C GLY A 723 21.49 41.09 -15.16
N LEU A 724 20.19 41.28 -15.04
CA LEU A 724 19.45 42.40 -15.64
C LEU A 724 19.82 43.75 -15.00
N PRO A 725 19.86 44.86 -15.77
CA PRO A 725 20.21 46.19 -15.25
C PRO A 725 19.38 46.62 -14.08
N GLU A 726 18.08 46.41 -14.11
CA GLU A 726 17.13 46.77 -13.05
C GLU A 726 17.39 46.01 -11.75
N ALA A 727 17.69 44.70 -11.85
CA ALA A 727 18.02 43.86 -10.68
C ALA A 727 19.36 44.30 -10.05
N LYS A 728 20.35 44.67 -10.87
CA LYS A 728 21.65 45.18 -10.41
C LYS A 728 21.52 46.51 -9.72
N ILE A 729 20.74 47.47 -10.25
CA ILE A 729 20.46 48.77 -9.64
C ILE A 729 19.85 48.62 -8.25
N ARG A 730 18.92 47.65 -8.09
CA ARG A 730 18.24 47.37 -6.82
C ARG A 730 19.06 46.45 -5.89
N GLY A 731 20.24 45.98 -6.29
CA GLY A 731 21.08 45.10 -5.49
C GLY A 731 20.48 43.70 -5.28
N TYR A 732 19.63 43.21 -6.17
CA TYR A 732 18.95 41.95 -6.02
C TYR A 732 19.91 40.77 -6.24
N LYS A 733 19.92 39.83 -5.28
CA LYS A 733 20.67 38.58 -5.29
C LYS A 733 19.80 37.41 -5.80
N PRO A 734 20.37 36.24 -6.15
CA PRO A 734 19.62 35.09 -6.65
C PRO A 734 18.48 34.62 -5.71
N GLY A 735 18.64 34.84 -4.39
CA GLY A 735 17.60 34.52 -3.41
C GLY A 735 16.31 35.35 -3.56
N ARG A 736 16.41 36.59 -4.10
CA ARG A 736 15.25 37.45 -4.38
C ARG A 736 14.30 36.81 -5.40
N PHE A 737 14.84 36.10 -6.36
CA PHE A 737 14.08 35.41 -7.42
C PHE A 737 13.72 33.96 -7.07
N SER A 738 13.88 33.57 -5.79
CA SER A 738 13.48 32.26 -5.27
C SER A 738 12.15 32.36 -4.52
N PHE A 739 11.19 31.52 -4.87
CA PHE A 739 9.94 31.40 -4.13
C PHE A 739 10.06 30.53 -2.85
N ASN A 740 11.23 29.93 -2.61
CA ASN A 740 11.51 29.12 -1.40
C ASN A 740 12.10 29.95 -0.25
N VAL A 741 12.69 31.11 -0.55
CA VAL A 741 13.40 31.96 0.41
C VAL A 741 12.62 33.24 0.64
N SER A 742 12.59 33.72 1.89
CA SER A 742 11.97 35.02 2.23
C SER A 742 12.66 36.17 1.53
N GLY A 743 11.95 37.27 1.34
CA GLY A 743 12.44 38.52 0.74
C GLY A 743 11.94 38.79 -0.66
N GLY A 744 11.76 37.79 -1.52
CA GLY A 744 11.19 37.97 -2.86
C GLY A 744 9.88 37.22 -3.10
N ARG A 745 9.58 36.23 -2.27
CA ARG A 745 8.34 35.47 -2.36
C ARG A 745 7.14 36.25 -1.75
N CYS A 746 5.95 35.81 -2.13
CA CYS A 746 4.73 36.25 -1.43
C CYS A 746 4.69 35.62 -0.04
N GLU A 747 4.73 36.42 1.01
CA GLU A 747 4.73 35.89 2.38
C GLU A 747 3.36 35.36 2.82
N ALA A 748 2.25 35.82 2.22
CA ALA A 748 0.89 35.35 2.53
C ALA A 748 0.69 33.86 2.19
N CYS A 749 1.30 33.37 1.10
CA CYS A 749 1.28 31.95 0.73
C CYS A 749 2.63 31.26 0.91
N GLY A 750 3.64 31.94 1.47
CA GLY A 750 4.98 31.41 1.65
C GLY A 750 5.67 31.00 0.33
N GLY A 751 5.24 31.55 -0.83
CA GLY A 751 5.74 31.18 -2.16
C GLY A 751 5.06 29.98 -2.81
N ASN A 752 4.02 29.38 -2.20
CA ASN A 752 3.26 28.28 -2.80
C ASN A 752 2.42 28.72 -4.00
N GLY A 753 1.94 29.96 -4.00
CA GLY A 753 0.95 30.49 -4.96
C GLY A 753 -0.49 30.14 -4.60
N TYR A 754 -0.69 29.15 -3.76
CA TYR A 754 -1.99 28.64 -3.31
C TYR A 754 -2.02 28.53 -1.79
N LYS A 755 -3.21 28.60 -1.22
CA LYS A 755 -3.51 28.21 0.17
C LYS A 755 -4.13 26.81 0.14
N THR A 756 -3.66 25.91 0.96
CA THR A 756 -4.25 24.58 1.12
C THR A 756 -5.33 24.65 2.19
N ILE A 757 -6.52 24.19 1.87
CA ILE A 757 -7.62 23.99 2.81
C ILE A 757 -7.68 22.49 3.05
N GLU A 758 -7.20 22.07 4.23
CA GLU A 758 -7.24 20.66 4.64
C GLU A 758 -8.68 20.26 4.96
N MET A 759 -9.14 19.17 4.35
CA MET A 759 -10.47 18.63 4.55
C MET A 759 -10.37 17.25 5.20
N ASN A 760 -11.05 17.04 6.34
CA ASN A 760 -10.91 15.84 7.17
C ASN A 760 -11.29 14.51 6.47
N PHE A 761 -12.15 14.55 5.47
CA PHE A 761 -12.67 13.34 4.78
C PHE A 761 -12.66 13.44 3.24
N LEU A 762 -12.23 14.56 2.70
CA LEU A 762 -12.14 14.82 1.26
C LEU A 762 -10.69 15.21 0.90
N PRO A 763 -10.31 15.14 -0.37
CA PRO A 763 -9.02 15.65 -0.82
C PRO A 763 -8.85 17.14 -0.49
N ASP A 764 -7.61 17.53 -0.15
CA ASP A 764 -7.28 18.94 0.12
C ASP A 764 -7.61 19.84 -1.06
N VAL A 765 -8.20 21.00 -0.79
CA VAL A 765 -8.53 22.00 -1.81
C VAL A 765 -7.44 23.06 -1.88
N PHE A 766 -6.96 23.35 -3.08
CA PHE A 766 -5.96 24.37 -3.35
C PHE A 766 -6.62 25.62 -3.92
N VAL A 767 -6.67 26.70 -3.13
CA VAL A 767 -7.26 27.98 -3.55
C VAL A 767 -6.14 28.97 -3.91
N PRO A 768 -6.20 29.67 -5.06
CA PRO A 768 -5.23 30.69 -5.41
C PRO A 768 -5.05 31.74 -4.31
N CYS A 769 -3.82 32.11 -4.03
CA CYS A 769 -3.54 33.12 -3.01
C CYS A 769 -4.10 34.49 -3.43
N GLU A 770 -4.93 35.08 -2.58
CA GLU A 770 -5.60 36.38 -2.82
C GLU A 770 -4.62 37.56 -2.99
N VAL A 771 -3.42 37.46 -2.39
CA VAL A 771 -2.40 38.52 -2.43
C VAL A 771 -1.57 38.47 -3.72
N CYS A 772 -1.12 37.28 -4.13
CA CYS A 772 -0.24 37.14 -5.30
C CYS A 772 -0.97 36.57 -6.53
N HIS A 773 -2.24 36.18 -6.41
CA HIS A 773 -3.04 35.59 -7.49
C HIS A 773 -2.32 34.46 -8.24
N GLY A 774 -1.71 33.55 -7.49
CA GLY A 774 -0.96 32.41 -8.04
C GLY A 774 0.49 32.72 -8.47
N LYS A 775 0.93 33.98 -8.49
CA LYS A 775 2.24 34.39 -9.02
C LYS A 775 3.45 34.08 -8.13
N ARG A 776 3.24 33.62 -6.87
CA ARG A 776 4.28 33.18 -5.92
C ARG A 776 5.22 34.26 -5.36
N TYR A 777 5.32 35.42 -6.00
CA TYR A 777 6.27 36.51 -5.67
C TYR A 777 5.55 37.75 -5.18
N ASN A 778 6.31 38.62 -4.51
CA ASN A 778 5.84 39.95 -4.17
C ASN A 778 5.92 40.89 -5.40
N ARG A 779 5.20 42.02 -5.33
CA ARG A 779 5.06 43.00 -6.42
C ARG A 779 6.41 43.52 -6.93
N GLU A 780 7.33 43.86 -6.03
CA GLU A 780 8.65 44.41 -6.36
C GLU A 780 9.52 43.46 -7.15
N THR A 781 9.49 42.14 -6.85
CA THR A 781 10.23 41.11 -7.62
C THR A 781 9.67 40.97 -9.03
N LEU A 782 8.34 41.12 -9.20
CA LEU A 782 7.66 41.00 -10.48
C LEU A 782 7.87 42.20 -11.41
N GLU A 783 8.40 43.32 -10.91
CA GLU A 783 8.74 44.50 -11.71
C GLU A 783 9.97 44.25 -12.61
N VAL A 784 10.92 43.38 -12.18
CA VAL A 784 12.07 43.01 -12.96
C VAL A 784 11.65 42.14 -14.13
N ARG A 785 11.95 42.56 -15.37
CA ARG A 785 11.48 41.89 -16.58
C ARG A 785 12.61 41.60 -17.58
N TYR A 786 12.59 40.39 -18.13
CA TYR A 786 13.40 39.98 -19.27
C TYR A 786 12.51 39.84 -20.52
N LYS A 787 12.85 40.53 -21.63
CA LYS A 787 12.01 40.58 -22.84
C LYS A 787 10.50 40.87 -22.48
N GLY A 788 10.26 41.80 -21.55
CA GLY A 788 8.90 42.20 -21.11
C GLY A 788 8.19 41.23 -20.18
N LYS A 789 8.79 40.09 -19.78
CA LYS A 789 8.19 39.06 -18.91
C LYS A 789 8.86 39.03 -17.55
N SER A 790 8.04 38.98 -16.48
CA SER A 790 8.48 38.75 -15.10
C SER A 790 8.89 37.29 -14.89
N ILE A 791 9.55 36.98 -13.77
CA ILE A 791 9.92 35.61 -13.43
C ILE A 791 8.69 34.70 -13.24
N ALA A 792 7.56 35.24 -12.75
CA ALA A 792 6.31 34.52 -12.66
C ALA A 792 5.72 34.20 -14.03
N ASP A 793 5.76 35.16 -14.98
CA ASP A 793 5.31 34.92 -16.35
C ASP A 793 6.15 33.85 -17.05
N VAL A 794 7.45 33.78 -16.74
CA VAL A 794 8.36 32.74 -17.28
C VAL A 794 7.98 31.37 -16.71
N LEU A 795 7.68 31.26 -15.42
CA LEU A 795 7.22 29.99 -14.82
C LEU A 795 5.85 29.54 -15.38
N ASP A 796 5.02 30.51 -15.81
CA ASP A 796 3.71 30.21 -16.41
C ASP A 796 3.78 29.89 -17.92
N MET A 797 4.96 30.01 -18.54
CA MET A 797 5.16 29.61 -19.94
C MET A 797 5.13 28.10 -20.08
N THR A 798 4.48 27.62 -21.15
CA THR A 798 4.68 26.25 -21.62
C THR A 798 6.10 26.03 -22.08
N ILE A 799 6.59 24.79 -22.03
CA ILE A 799 7.96 24.44 -22.45
C ILE A 799 8.19 24.83 -23.91
N ASN A 800 7.23 24.60 -24.82
CA ASN A 800 7.35 25.02 -26.24
C ASN A 800 7.60 26.53 -26.36
N ARG A 801 6.83 27.36 -25.65
CA ARG A 801 7.00 28.79 -25.65
C ARG A 801 8.29 29.24 -24.98
N ALA A 802 8.73 28.54 -23.94
CA ALA A 802 9.98 28.84 -23.27
C ALA A 802 11.19 28.53 -24.15
N VAL A 803 11.15 27.49 -24.99
CA VAL A 803 12.18 27.19 -25.99
C VAL A 803 12.37 28.37 -26.97
N GLU A 804 11.28 28.91 -27.50
CA GLU A 804 11.32 30.10 -28.39
C GLU A 804 11.80 31.33 -27.62
N PHE A 805 11.33 31.55 -26.39
CA PHE A 805 11.67 32.72 -25.59
C PHE A 805 13.14 32.77 -25.20
N PHE A 806 13.76 31.61 -24.90
CA PHE A 806 15.15 31.50 -24.49
C PHE A 806 16.10 31.04 -25.63
N GLU A 807 15.74 31.18 -26.91
CA GLU A 807 16.53 30.76 -28.07
C GLU A 807 17.99 31.25 -28.04
N ASN A 808 18.22 32.47 -27.50
CA ASN A 808 19.53 33.12 -27.41
C ASN A 808 20.23 32.90 -26.04
N VAL A 809 19.75 31.98 -25.21
CA VAL A 809 20.32 31.66 -23.89
C VAL A 809 20.65 30.15 -23.82
N PRO A 810 21.82 29.72 -24.37
CA PRO A 810 22.14 28.29 -24.55
C PRO A 810 22.06 27.47 -23.24
N GLN A 811 22.46 28.03 -22.10
CA GLN A 811 22.45 27.36 -20.81
C GLN A 811 21.03 26.96 -20.36
N ILE A 812 20.04 27.81 -20.67
CA ILE A 812 18.63 27.54 -20.39
C ILE A 812 18.04 26.67 -21.49
N LEU A 813 18.30 27.04 -22.76
CA LEU A 813 17.73 26.38 -23.93
C LEU A 813 18.02 24.88 -23.95
N ASN A 814 19.28 24.49 -23.71
CA ASN A 814 19.67 23.06 -23.75
C ASN A 814 18.89 22.20 -22.78
N LYS A 815 18.59 22.71 -21.58
CA LYS A 815 17.82 21.97 -20.57
C LYS A 815 16.32 21.91 -20.90
N ILE A 816 15.76 22.99 -21.44
CA ILE A 816 14.34 23.07 -21.79
C ILE A 816 14.05 22.26 -23.06
N LYS A 817 14.98 22.25 -24.04
CA LYS A 817 14.82 21.51 -25.28
C LYS A 817 14.67 20.01 -25.05
N VAL A 818 15.39 19.44 -24.08
CA VAL A 818 15.25 18.03 -23.72
C VAL A 818 13.86 17.72 -23.18
N LEU A 819 13.25 18.62 -22.39
CA LEU A 819 11.87 18.48 -21.96
C LEU A 819 10.88 18.47 -23.13
N GLN A 820 11.15 19.27 -24.18
CA GLN A 820 10.35 19.28 -25.42
C GLN A 820 10.53 17.96 -26.19
N GLU A 821 11.77 17.46 -26.30
CA GLU A 821 12.10 16.21 -27.00
C GLU A 821 11.44 14.97 -26.39
N VAL A 822 11.19 14.94 -25.08
CA VAL A 822 10.44 13.87 -24.41
C VAL A 822 8.92 14.04 -24.49
N GLY A 823 8.42 14.96 -25.35
CA GLY A 823 6.99 15.17 -25.56
C GLY A 823 6.28 16.01 -24.49
N LEU A 824 7.00 16.74 -23.63
CA LEU A 824 6.43 17.57 -22.57
C LEU A 824 6.29 19.06 -22.95
N GLY A 825 6.27 19.37 -24.23
CA GLY A 825 6.20 20.76 -24.73
C GLY A 825 4.98 21.55 -24.24
N TYR A 826 3.90 20.89 -23.87
CA TYR A 826 2.63 21.48 -23.45
C TYR A 826 2.56 21.86 -21.97
N ILE A 827 3.35 21.23 -21.07
CA ILE A 827 3.35 21.56 -19.64
C ILE A 827 4.02 22.90 -19.37
N LYS A 828 3.67 23.55 -18.25
CA LYS A 828 4.28 24.82 -17.83
C LYS A 828 5.57 24.56 -17.06
N LEU A 829 6.58 25.43 -17.20
CA LEU A 829 7.85 25.33 -16.44
C LEU A 829 7.62 25.31 -14.92
N GLY A 830 6.70 26.12 -14.40
CA GLY A 830 6.37 26.23 -12.98
C GLY A 830 5.17 25.39 -12.56
N GLN A 831 4.69 24.44 -13.36
CA GLN A 831 3.56 23.57 -13.02
C GLN A 831 3.86 22.78 -11.74
N PRO A 832 3.00 22.83 -10.69
CA PRO A 832 3.22 22.08 -9.47
C PRO A 832 3.34 20.58 -9.73
N SER A 833 4.31 19.92 -9.10
CA SER A 833 4.50 18.45 -9.24
C SER A 833 3.29 17.63 -8.82
N THR A 834 2.44 18.17 -7.95
CA THR A 834 1.20 17.54 -7.50
C THR A 834 0.10 17.50 -8.57
N THR A 835 0.23 18.30 -9.63
CA THR A 835 -0.72 18.35 -10.76
C THR A 835 -0.22 17.59 -11.99
N LEU A 836 1.00 17.05 -11.94
CA LEU A 836 1.54 16.22 -13.01
C LEU A 836 1.04 14.79 -12.86
N SER A 837 0.75 14.15 -13.99
CA SER A 837 0.51 12.70 -14.02
C SER A 837 1.78 11.91 -13.71
N GLY A 838 1.62 10.61 -13.37
CA GLY A 838 2.77 9.71 -13.16
C GLY A 838 3.71 9.66 -14.35
N GLY A 839 3.17 9.52 -15.56
CA GLY A 839 3.95 9.50 -16.81
C GLY A 839 4.62 10.84 -17.13
N GLU A 840 3.98 11.98 -16.86
CA GLU A 840 4.61 13.29 -17.01
C GLU A 840 5.79 13.47 -16.05
N SER A 841 5.61 13.08 -14.79
CA SER A 841 6.67 13.11 -13.77
C SER A 841 7.86 12.24 -14.18
N GLN A 842 7.61 11.05 -14.70
CA GLN A 842 8.62 10.13 -15.20
C GLN A 842 9.40 10.71 -16.39
N ARG A 843 8.70 11.31 -17.35
CA ARG A 843 9.34 11.97 -18.51
C ARG A 843 10.18 13.19 -18.09
N VAL A 844 9.79 13.95 -17.07
CA VAL A 844 10.65 15.03 -16.51
C VAL A 844 11.91 14.45 -15.90
N LYS A 845 11.83 13.33 -15.17
CA LYS A 845 13.02 12.63 -14.63
C LYS A 845 13.94 12.17 -15.74
N LEU A 846 13.38 11.53 -16.78
CA LEU A 846 14.12 11.08 -17.95
C LEU A 846 14.81 12.25 -18.66
N ALA A 847 14.11 13.37 -18.91
CA ALA A 847 14.69 14.57 -19.50
C ALA A 847 15.86 15.13 -18.70
N THR A 848 15.76 15.08 -17.36
CA THR A 848 16.84 15.55 -16.48
C THR A 848 18.09 14.70 -16.63
N GLU A 849 17.95 13.39 -16.73
CA GLU A 849 19.09 12.49 -16.93
C GLU A 849 19.70 12.66 -18.34
N LEU A 850 18.86 12.81 -19.37
CA LEU A 850 19.31 13.08 -20.75
C LEU A 850 20.11 14.38 -20.89
N SER A 851 19.84 15.38 -20.07
CA SER A 851 20.57 16.66 -20.06
C SER A 851 21.96 16.56 -19.43
N LYS A 852 22.29 15.47 -18.75
CA LYS A 852 23.59 15.22 -18.11
C LYS A 852 24.59 14.64 -19.12
N ARG A 853 25.88 14.74 -18.77
CA ARG A 853 26.96 14.11 -19.57
C ARG A 853 26.84 12.58 -19.42
N ASP A 854 26.85 11.90 -20.54
CA ASP A 854 26.69 10.47 -20.66
C ASP A 854 28.06 9.76 -20.79
N THR A 855 28.21 8.58 -20.20
CA THR A 855 29.42 7.76 -20.20
C THR A 855 29.32 6.55 -21.13
N GLY A 856 28.10 6.21 -21.60
CA GLY A 856 27.79 5.00 -22.36
C GLY A 856 27.85 3.69 -21.57
N LYS A 857 27.91 3.74 -20.24
CA LYS A 857 27.92 2.58 -19.34
C LYS A 857 26.84 2.63 -18.25
N THR A 858 25.84 3.48 -18.46
CA THR A 858 24.76 3.67 -17.50
C THR A 858 23.65 2.64 -17.72
N VAL A 859 23.12 2.08 -16.64
CA VAL A 859 21.90 1.27 -16.65
C VAL A 859 20.71 2.14 -16.26
N TYR A 860 19.75 2.30 -17.16
CA TYR A 860 18.48 2.95 -16.91
C TYR A 860 17.42 1.91 -16.63
N ILE A 861 16.68 2.06 -15.54
CA ILE A 861 15.55 1.20 -15.17
C ILE A 861 14.29 2.06 -15.23
N LEU A 862 13.34 1.67 -16.07
CA LEU A 862 12.06 2.34 -16.23
C LEU A 862 10.91 1.38 -15.89
N ASP A 863 9.95 1.85 -15.11
CA ASP A 863 8.78 1.07 -14.71
C ASP A 863 7.54 1.64 -15.40
N GLU A 864 6.96 0.85 -16.33
CA GLU A 864 5.78 1.17 -17.13
C GLU A 864 5.78 2.61 -17.72
N PRO A 865 6.80 2.99 -18.53
CA PRO A 865 6.94 4.36 -18.99
C PRO A 865 5.89 4.80 -20.02
N THR A 866 5.08 3.88 -20.54
CA THR A 866 3.99 4.20 -21.49
C THR A 866 2.67 4.54 -20.83
N THR A 867 2.61 4.51 -19.49
CA THR A 867 1.41 4.85 -18.73
C THR A 867 0.85 6.23 -19.13
N GLY A 868 -0.43 6.26 -19.52
CA GLY A 868 -1.13 7.49 -19.91
C GLY A 868 -0.67 8.10 -21.24
N LEU A 869 0.00 7.34 -22.08
CA LEU A 869 0.52 7.82 -23.36
C LEU A 869 -0.33 7.35 -24.55
N HIS A 870 -0.66 8.29 -25.42
CA HIS A 870 -1.18 7.99 -26.74
C HIS A 870 -0.09 7.36 -27.64
N PHE A 871 -0.45 6.62 -28.68
CA PHE A 871 0.46 5.96 -29.62
C PHE A 871 1.59 6.89 -30.13
N GLU A 872 1.26 8.14 -30.48
CA GLU A 872 2.24 9.13 -30.92
C GLU A 872 3.22 9.51 -29.81
N ASP A 873 2.75 9.64 -28.57
CA ASP A 873 3.63 9.91 -27.42
C ASP A 873 4.58 8.73 -27.15
N ILE A 874 4.11 7.48 -27.35
CA ILE A 874 4.92 6.26 -27.26
C ILE A 874 5.99 6.27 -28.33
N ARG A 875 5.66 6.63 -29.58
CA ARG A 875 6.63 6.75 -30.66
C ARG A 875 7.75 7.73 -30.30
N VAL A 876 7.39 8.90 -29.75
CA VAL A 876 8.36 9.90 -29.29
C VAL A 876 9.23 9.35 -28.16
N LEU A 877 8.62 8.71 -27.17
CA LEU A 877 9.35 8.09 -26.05
C LEU A 877 10.36 7.05 -26.55
N MET A 878 9.94 6.15 -27.45
CA MET A 878 10.82 5.11 -28.01
C MET A 878 11.99 5.71 -28.79
N THR A 879 11.79 6.81 -29.50
CA THR A 879 12.87 7.55 -30.14
C THR A 879 13.93 8.02 -29.11
N VAL A 880 13.48 8.48 -27.96
CA VAL A 880 14.37 8.94 -26.87
C VAL A 880 15.10 7.76 -26.22
N LEU A 881 14.42 6.67 -25.93
CA LEU A 881 15.04 5.47 -25.34
C LEU A 881 16.07 4.85 -26.28
N ASN A 882 15.77 4.78 -27.59
CA ASN A 882 16.70 4.30 -28.59
C ASN A 882 17.96 5.18 -28.65
N LYS A 883 17.84 6.53 -28.61
CA LYS A 883 19.00 7.43 -28.54
C LYS A 883 19.91 7.15 -27.32
N LEU A 884 19.33 6.74 -26.16
CA LEU A 884 20.12 6.36 -24.99
C LEU A 884 20.92 5.07 -25.24
N VAL A 885 20.27 4.07 -25.84
CA VAL A 885 20.92 2.79 -26.15
C VAL A 885 22.00 2.96 -27.21
N ASP A 886 21.72 3.78 -28.23
CA ASP A 886 22.69 4.09 -29.32
C ASP A 886 23.97 4.75 -28.81
N LYS A 887 23.95 5.40 -27.66
CA LYS A 887 25.12 5.93 -26.96
C LYS A 887 25.91 4.88 -26.16
N GLY A 888 25.49 3.62 -26.20
CA GLY A 888 26.12 2.50 -25.48
C GLY A 888 25.50 2.12 -24.14
N ASN A 889 24.49 2.84 -23.67
CA ASN A 889 23.81 2.55 -22.39
C ASN A 889 22.91 1.33 -22.47
N THR A 890 22.58 0.76 -21.33
CA THR A 890 21.58 -0.29 -21.20
C THR A 890 20.29 0.29 -20.66
N VAL A 891 19.18 -0.02 -21.30
CA VAL A 891 17.85 0.42 -20.87
C VAL A 891 17.01 -0.81 -20.56
N ILE A 892 16.59 -0.94 -19.30
CA ILE A 892 15.70 -2.01 -18.82
C ILE A 892 14.33 -1.39 -18.59
N VAL A 893 13.31 -1.92 -19.26
CA VAL A 893 11.94 -1.41 -19.19
C VAL A 893 11.03 -2.53 -18.73
N ILE A 894 10.27 -2.31 -17.63
CA ILE A 894 9.15 -3.18 -17.28
C ILE A 894 7.95 -2.69 -18.08
N GLU A 895 7.37 -3.54 -18.94
CA GLU A 895 6.29 -3.12 -19.83
C GLU A 895 5.30 -4.22 -20.19
N HIS A 896 4.07 -3.76 -20.51
CA HIS A 896 2.99 -4.57 -21.04
C HIS A 896 2.53 -4.12 -22.43
N ASN A 897 2.91 -2.91 -22.84
CA ASN A 897 2.55 -2.35 -24.13
C ASN A 897 3.29 -3.08 -25.27
N LEU A 898 2.53 -3.68 -26.19
CA LEU A 898 3.09 -4.47 -27.29
C LEU A 898 3.93 -3.64 -28.27
N ASP A 899 3.63 -2.34 -28.42
CA ASP A 899 4.42 -1.44 -29.26
C ASP A 899 5.84 -1.23 -28.73
N VAL A 900 6.03 -1.26 -27.41
CA VAL A 900 7.35 -1.21 -26.77
C VAL A 900 8.03 -2.57 -26.83
N ILE A 901 7.28 -3.64 -26.51
CA ILE A 901 7.82 -5.01 -26.48
C ILE A 901 8.38 -5.41 -27.84
N LYS A 902 7.66 -5.12 -28.93
CA LYS A 902 8.13 -5.45 -30.30
C LYS A 902 9.37 -4.65 -30.74
N MET A 903 9.63 -3.49 -30.10
CA MET A 903 10.82 -2.68 -30.38
C MET A 903 12.05 -3.08 -29.58
N ALA A 904 11.90 -3.91 -28.55
CA ALA A 904 13.01 -4.32 -27.70
C ALA A 904 14.08 -5.12 -28.45
N ASP A 905 15.35 -4.97 -28.05
CA ASP A 905 16.45 -5.79 -28.55
C ASP A 905 16.50 -7.16 -27.84
N TYR A 906 15.96 -7.22 -26.61
CA TYR A 906 15.94 -8.41 -25.77
C TYR A 906 14.73 -8.40 -24.86
N ILE A 907 14.06 -9.53 -24.72
CA ILE A 907 12.89 -9.73 -23.86
C ILE A 907 13.24 -10.70 -22.75
N ILE A 908 12.70 -10.45 -21.56
CA ILE A 908 12.70 -11.34 -20.39
C ILE A 908 11.24 -11.53 -20.01
N ASP A 909 10.69 -12.73 -20.29
CA ASP A 909 9.27 -13.05 -20.02
C ASP A 909 9.11 -13.82 -18.72
N MET A 910 8.34 -13.27 -17.79
CA MET A 910 8.10 -13.82 -16.45
C MET A 910 6.70 -14.41 -16.35
N GLY A 911 6.57 -15.56 -15.68
CA GLY A 911 5.26 -16.19 -15.51
C GLY A 911 5.33 -17.53 -14.77
N PRO A 912 4.45 -18.51 -15.14
CA PRO A 912 3.38 -18.44 -16.14
C PRO A 912 2.16 -17.64 -15.70
N GLU A 913 1.86 -17.61 -14.38
CA GLU A 913 0.71 -16.93 -13.79
C GLU A 913 1.17 -15.83 -12.83
N GLY A 914 0.22 -15.16 -12.18
CA GLY A 914 0.47 -14.25 -11.07
C GLY A 914 0.66 -14.97 -9.73
N GLY A 915 1.11 -14.25 -8.69
CA GLY A 915 1.23 -14.74 -7.32
C GLY A 915 2.08 -15.99 -7.17
N ARG A 916 1.60 -16.99 -6.42
CA ARG A 916 2.31 -18.25 -6.18
C ARG A 916 2.53 -19.08 -7.43
N GLY A 917 1.65 -18.95 -8.43
CA GLY A 917 1.77 -19.61 -9.73
C GLY A 917 2.84 -19.01 -10.65
N GLY A 918 3.34 -17.80 -10.32
CA GLY A 918 4.35 -17.06 -11.07
C GLY A 918 5.78 -17.27 -10.60
N GLY A 919 6.59 -16.26 -10.83
CA GLY A 919 7.95 -16.15 -10.31
C GLY A 919 9.00 -17.01 -11.04
N GLN A 920 8.73 -17.41 -12.27
CA GLN A 920 9.64 -18.19 -13.12
C GLN A 920 10.03 -17.40 -14.36
N LEU A 921 11.25 -17.61 -14.86
CA LEU A 921 11.66 -17.16 -16.18
C LEU A 921 11.15 -18.17 -17.22
N LEU A 922 10.27 -17.72 -18.13
CA LEU A 922 9.65 -18.58 -19.13
C LEU A 922 10.45 -18.62 -20.43
N SER A 923 10.82 -17.44 -20.92
CA SER A 923 11.60 -17.29 -22.15
C SER A 923 12.41 -16.01 -22.11
N CYS A 924 13.53 -15.99 -22.80
CA CYS A 924 14.37 -14.83 -23.01
C CYS A 924 15.00 -14.88 -24.40
N GLY A 925 15.25 -13.73 -25.00
CA GLY A 925 15.80 -13.61 -26.34
C GLY A 925 15.27 -12.39 -27.09
N THR A 926 15.48 -12.37 -28.40
CA THR A 926 14.87 -11.35 -29.27
C THR A 926 13.34 -11.54 -29.33
N PRO A 927 12.56 -10.52 -29.70
CA PRO A 927 11.12 -10.66 -29.89
C PRO A 927 10.73 -11.82 -30.82
N GLU A 928 11.51 -12.05 -31.89
CA GLU A 928 11.30 -13.10 -32.87
C GLU A 928 11.60 -14.50 -32.30
N GLU A 929 12.52 -14.60 -31.34
CA GLU A 929 12.81 -15.85 -30.63
C GLU A 929 11.73 -16.15 -29.59
N VAL A 930 11.33 -15.15 -28.81
CA VAL A 930 10.28 -15.29 -27.80
C VAL A 930 8.94 -15.62 -28.45
N ALA A 931 8.61 -15.04 -29.60
CA ALA A 931 7.37 -15.34 -30.35
C ALA A 931 7.24 -16.83 -30.78
N LYS A 932 8.35 -17.59 -30.81
CA LYS A 932 8.36 -19.03 -31.11
C LYS A 932 8.17 -19.90 -29.88
N SER A 933 8.17 -19.31 -28.68
CA SER A 933 7.99 -20.06 -27.44
C SER A 933 6.53 -20.43 -27.23
N ASP A 934 6.30 -21.65 -26.76
CA ASP A 934 4.97 -22.14 -26.37
C ASP A 934 4.69 -21.91 -24.87
N LYS A 935 5.61 -21.24 -24.15
CA LYS A 935 5.51 -21.05 -22.72
C LYS A 935 4.94 -19.67 -22.40
N GLY A 936 3.88 -19.62 -21.61
CA GLY A 936 3.25 -18.38 -21.16
C GLY A 936 2.28 -17.78 -22.18
N TYR A 937 1.86 -16.54 -21.93
CA TYR A 937 0.85 -15.85 -22.74
C TYR A 937 1.46 -14.81 -23.70
N THR A 938 2.55 -14.18 -23.32
CA THR A 938 3.21 -13.11 -24.06
C THR A 938 3.62 -13.49 -25.49
N PRO A 939 4.18 -14.71 -25.74
CA PRO A 939 4.63 -15.11 -27.07
C PRO A 939 3.55 -15.04 -28.13
N ARG A 940 2.32 -15.41 -27.80
CA ARG A 940 1.18 -15.37 -28.72
C ARG A 940 0.91 -13.94 -29.19
N PHE A 941 0.83 -12.99 -28.26
CA PHE A 941 0.53 -11.59 -28.60
C PHE A 941 1.67 -10.92 -29.39
N ILE A 942 2.94 -11.26 -29.07
CA ILE A 942 4.10 -10.79 -29.85
C ILE A 942 4.03 -11.32 -31.26
N LYS A 943 3.71 -12.59 -31.44
CA LYS A 943 3.58 -13.22 -32.76
C LYS A 943 2.53 -12.53 -33.60
N GLU A 944 1.32 -12.31 -33.04
CA GLU A 944 0.22 -11.59 -33.70
C GLU A 944 0.63 -10.17 -34.14
N GLU A 945 1.40 -9.45 -33.31
CA GLU A 945 1.90 -8.09 -33.63
C GLU A 945 2.99 -8.09 -34.71
N LEU A 946 3.88 -9.09 -34.73
CA LEU A 946 4.95 -9.19 -35.71
C LEU A 946 4.38 -9.65 -37.10
N GLU A 947 3.33 -10.43 -37.12
CA GLU A 947 2.67 -10.88 -38.36
C GLU A 947 1.80 -9.77 -39.00
N ASN A 948 1.29 -8.83 -38.21
CA ASN A 948 0.45 -7.70 -38.66
C ASN A 948 1.27 -6.47 -39.13
N GLN A 949 2.58 -6.59 -39.24
CA GLN A 949 3.47 -5.56 -39.78
C GLN A 949 3.70 -5.76 -41.26
#